data_6b697b492fd8c1ef62a375487a51ca7f
#
_entry.id   6b697b492fd8c1ef62a375487a51ca7f
#
_cell.length_a   1.000
_cell.length_b   1.000
_cell.length_c   1.000
_cell.angle_alpha   90.00
_cell.angle_beta   90.00
_cell.angle_gamma   90.00
#
_symmetry.space_group_name_H-M   'P 1'
#
loop_
_entity.id
_entity.type
_entity.pdbx_description
1 polymer ?
#
loop_
_entity_poly.entity_id
_entity_poly.type
_entity_poly.pdbx_seq_one_letter_code
_entity_poly.pdbx_strand_id
1 'polypeptide(L)'
;LKLHPLCCTAFNADFDGDQMAIHVPLSAEAQAEARILMLSANNLLRPQDGKPVTVPTQDMILGTYYLTYQRYDVDAFDTIHEIFPLLECGKLPYEKPIWVKNIWDDPESENYQYYLRTRGALLDNETDRPETIPGSYQTLSQAVAALDAGEIQPDEVIYVWNIWDSEADIKEENHIYIRTVGAYAQQAHEAGDARPKEYFKYYHDEDEAMMAYADGMIAMHDPIKVWKELEIDGKKEHRIIDATVGRLIINDAIPQNLGFKKRESVDDLFPLEIDFVVGKKQLGKIIDKCIRINGFTQSTEMLDKVKALGYKYSTRASITVSIADMTIPPKKYELVAASEQMVVDIENQYKMGFMTDHERYKQVVQVWEKTTDEVSTALQENLDRYNPIFMMADSGARGSMKQIRQLTGMRGLMANTAGKTIEIPVKANFREGLSALEYFISSRGARKGMTDTALRTADSGYLTRRMVDVSQELIIREIDCAEGKDKIPGMSVKAFMDGKETIEGLKDRITGRYSCEDIYDKDGELIVGANHMITPGRAKRIMETGVNKKGEPVEEVKIRTILTCRSKSGICAKCYGANMATGEAVQVGEAVGIIAAQSIGEPGTQLTMRTFHNGGVAGDDITQGLPRVEEIFEARKPKGLAIITEFGGVATIKDTKKKREIIVTNNETGESKAYLIPYGSRIKVMDGAVLEAGDELTEGSVNPHDILKIKGVRAVQDYMLREVQRVYRLQGVEINDKHIEVIVRQMLQKVRVETNGDSEMLPGVLVDALDFEDTNEKLVEEGKEPAE
;
A
#
# COMPACT_ATOMS: atom_id res chain seq x y z
N LEU A 1 -18.82 -30.88 -5.29
CA LEU A 1 -17.48 -30.24 -5.19
C LEU A 1 -17.61 -28.85 -4.57
N LYS A 2 -16.60 -28.43 -3.82
CA LYS A 2 -16.51 -27.09 -3.22
C LYS A 2 -15.32 -26.38 -3.82
N LEU A 3 -15.49 -25.08 -4.14
CA LEU A 3 -14.38 -24.25 -4.59
C LEU A 3 -13.57 -23.78 -3.36
N HIS A 4 -12.25 -23.83 -3.48
CA HIS A 4 -11.35 -23.32 -2.44
C HIS A 4 -11.48 -21.78 -2.35
N PRO A 5 -11.66 -21.18 -1.16
CA PRO A 5 -11.87 -19.75 -1.02
C PRO A 5 -10.77 -18.86 -1.61
N LEU A 6 -9.50 -19.30 -1.57
CA LEU A 6 -8.38 -18.55 -2.13
C LEU A 6 -8.41 -18.49 -3.67
N CYS A 7 -9.12 -19.40 -4.35
CA CYS A 7 -9.28 -19.40 -5.80
C CYS A 7 -10.39 -18.45 -6.26
N CYS A 8 -11.26 -17.99 -5.38
CA CYS A 8 -12.39 -17.11 -5.75
C CYS A 8 -11.93 -15.82 -6.43
N THR A 9 -10.83 -15.23 -5.98
CA THR A 9 -10.28 -14.01 -6.57
C THR A 9 -9.85 -14.22 -8.02
N ALA A 10 -9.17 -15.33 -8.33
CA ALA A 10 -8.71 -15.65 -9.68
C ALA A 10 -9.88 -15.95 -10.64
N PHE A 11 -10.93 -16.60 -10.16
CA PHE A 11 -12.14 -16.86 -10.94
C PHE A 11 -13.11 -15.67 -10.97
N ASN A 12 -12.87 -14.62 -10.18
CA ASN A 12 -13.83 -13.55 -9.91
C ASN A 12 -15.21 -14.11 -9.53
N ALA A 13 -15.21 -15.16 -8.68
CA ALA A 13 -16.40 -15.88 -8.24
C ALA A 13 -16.74 -15.51 -6.81
N ASP A 14 -18.03 -15.39 -6.54
CA ASP A 14 -18.59 -15.31 -5.20
C ASP A 14 -19.65 -16.42 -4.98
N PHE A 15 -20.22 -16.48 -3.79
CA PHE A 15 -21.18 -17.53 -3.44
C PHE A 15 -22.65 -17.06 -3.43
N ASP A 16 -22.97 -16.08 -4.25
CA ASP A 16 -24.32 -15.49 -4.39
C ASP A 16 -25.21 -16.18 -5.41
N GLY A 17 -24.73 -17.27 -6.02
CA GLY A 17 -25.46 -18.06 -7.01
C GLY A 17 -24.69 -18.26 -8.33
N ASP A 18 -23.41 -17.94 -8.37
CA ASP A 18 -22.55 -18.17 -9.53
C ASP A 18 -22.53 -19.64 -9.93
N GLN A 19 -22.61 -19.89 -11.25
CA GLN A 19 -22.53 -21.22 -11.82
C GLN A 19 -21.15 -21.45 -12.45
N MET A 20 -20.60 -22.64 -12.20
CA MET A 20 -19.32 -23.08 -12.76
C MET A 20 -19.46 -24.47 -13.38
N ALA A 21 -18.73 -24.71 -14.47
CA ALA A 21 -18.67 -26.00 -15.13
C ALA A 21 -17.46 -26.81 -14.62
N ILE A 22 -17.61 -28.12 -14.62
CA ILE A 22 -16.54 -29.07 -14.30
C ILE A 22 -16.16 -29.79 -15.57
N HIS A 23 -14.88 -29.71 -15.95
CA HIS A 23 -14.34 -30.37 -17.11
C HIS A 23 -13.39 -31.49 -16.68
N VAL A 24 -13.50 -32.66 -17.31
CA VAL A 24 -12.63 -33.81 -17.06
C VAL A 24 -11.76 -34.04 -18.28
N PRO A 25 -10.42 -33.82 -18.19
CA PRO A 25 -9.53 -34.10 -19.29
C PRO A 25 -9.44 -35.62 -19.56
N LEU A 26 -9.62 -36.04 -20.80
CA LEU A 26 -9.68 -37.44 -21.19
C LEU A 26 -8.33 -37.98 -21.72
N SER A 27 -7.57 -37.19 -22.49
CA SER A 27 -6.29 -37.63 -23.01
C SER A 27 -5.15 -37.46 -22.01
N ALA A 28 -4.06 -38.23 -22.17
CA ALA A 28 -2.88 -38.13 -21.33
C ALA A 28 -2.21 -36.74 -21.43
N GLU A 29 -2.16 -36.19 -22.63
CA GLU A 29 -1.61 -34.86 -22.91
C GLU A 29 -2.44 -33.77 -22.19
N ALA A 30 -3.78 -33.81 -22.31
CA ALA A 30 -4.68 -32.88 -21.63
C ALA A 30 -4.56 -32.96 -20.10
N GLN A 31 -4.39 -34.17 -19.56
CA GLN A 31 -4.14 -34.37 -18.12
C GLN A 31 -2.79 -33.81 -17.70
N ALA A 32 -1.74 -33.95 -18.50
CA ALA A 32 -0.42 -33.39 -18.25
C ALA A 32 -0.49 -31.83 -18.24
N GLU A 33 -1.11 -31.26 -19.27
CA GLU A 33 -1.30 -29.80 -19.34
C GLU A 33 -2.11 -29.27 -18.14
N ALA A 34 -3.20 -29.94 -17.77
CA ALA A 34 -4.01 -29.55 -16.60
C ALA A 34 -3.20 -29.56 -15.30
N ARG A 35 -2.32 -30.54 -15.10
CA ARG A 35 -1.47 -30.64 -13.91
C ARG A 35 -0.31 -29.63 -13.90
N ILE A 36 0.32 -29.39 -15.05
CA ILE A 36 1.51 -28.55 -15.14
C ILE A 36 1.12 -27.07 -15.26
N LEU A 37 0.18 -26.74 -16.14
CA LEU A 37 -0.14 -25.34 -16.49
C LEU A 37 -1.34 -24.79 -15.74
N MET A 38 -2.39 -25.59 -15.48
CA MET A 38 -3.66 -25.08 -14.97
C MET A 38 -3.84 -25.24 -13.46
N LEU A 39 -3.02 -26.08 -12.79
CA LEU A 39 -3.17 -26.29 -11.35
C LEU A 39 -2.99 -24.97 -10.58
N SER A 40 -3.94 -24.64 -9.70
CA SER A 40 -3.92 -23.39 -8.93
C SER A 40 -2.68 -23.25 -8.05
N ALA A 41 -2.12 -24.37 -7.55
CA ALA A 41 -0.88 -24.37 -6.77
C ALA A 41 0.33 -23.87 -7.57
N ASN A 42 0.33 -24.01 -8.90
CA ASN A 42 1.40 -23.54 -9.78
C ASN A 42 1.19 -22.10 -10.28
N ASN A 43 0.00 -21.52 -10.05
CA ASN A 43 -0.41 -20.19 -10.54
C ASN A 43 -0.74 -19.24 -9.38
N LEU A 44 0.20 -19.08 -8.46
CA LEU A 44 0.01 -18.23 -7.27
C LEU A 44 0.27 -16.75 -7.54
N LEU A 45 0.98 -16.38 -8.61
CA LEU A 45 1.34 -15.02 -8.95
C LEU A 45 0.50 -14.48 -10.11
N ARG A 46 0.16 -13.21 -10.06
CA ARG A 46 -0.56 -12.52 -11.14
C ARG A 46 0.39 -12.16 -12.28
N PRO A 47 0.00 -12.36 -13.53
CA PRO A 47 0.80 -11.93 -14.68
C PRO A 47 0.89 -10.41 -14.82
N GLN A 48 0.00 -9.67 -14.20
CA GLN A 48 -0.11 -8.21 -14.24
C GLN A 48 1.07 -7.50 -13.55
N ASP A 49 1.38 -7.91 -12.30
CA ASP A 49 2.35 -7.24 -11.43
C ASP A 49 3.33 -8.22 -10.75
N GLY A 50 3.14 -9.54 -10.90
CA GLY A 50 3.95 -10.56 -10.26
C GLY A 50 3.74 -10.67 -8.75
N LYS A 51 2.66 -10.12 -8.22
CA LYS A 51 2.26 -10.26 -6.80
C LYS A 51 1.34 -11.46 -6.61
N PRO A 52 1.26 -12.02 -5.39
CA PRO A 52 0.36 -13.13 -5.11
C PRO A 52 -1.11 -12.81 -5.44
N VAL A 53 -1.79 -13.72 -6.15
CA VAL A 53 -3.24 -13.64 -6.41
C VAL A 53 -4.03 -14.27 -5.27
N THR A 54 -3.49 -15.33 -4.66
CA THR A 54 -4.10 -16.11 -3.60
C THR A 54 -3.85 -15.49 -2.23
N VAL A 55 -4.26 -14.23 -2.04
CA VAL A 55 -4.17 -13.56 -0.75
C VAL A 55 -5.45 -13.82 0.04
N PRO A 56 -5.36 -14.23 1.33
CA PRO A 56 -6.52 -14.34 2.20
C PRO A 56 -7.37 -13.06 2.21
N THR A 57 -8.67 -13.22 2.37
CA THR A 57 -9.65 -12.13 2.34
C THR A 57 -10.60 -12.22 3.53
N GLN A 58 -11.25 -11.09 3.85
CA GLN A 58 -12.34 -11.01 4.84
C GLN A 58 -12.01 -11.72 6.17
N ASP A 59 -12.76 -12.76 6.54
CA ASP A 59 -12.63 -13.46 7.82
C ASP A 59 -11.26 -14.10 8.03
N MET A 60 -10.59 -14.52 6.96
CA MET A 60 -9.22 -15.04 7.06
C MET A 60 -8.24 -13.97 7.53
N ILE A 61 -8.38 -12.73 7.01
CA ILE A 61 -7.56 -11.59 7.46
C ILE A 61 -7.92 -11.22 8.89
N LEU A 62 -9.21 -11.14 9.21
CA LEU A 62 -9.67 -10.74 10.52
C LEU A 62 -9.18 -11.71 11.59
N GLY A 63 -9.22 -13.03 11.31
CA GLY A 63 -8.71 -14.05 12.23
C GLY A 63 -7.19 -13.97 12.43
N THR A 64 -6.41 -13.73 11.36
CA THR A 64 -4.96 -13.55 11.48
C THR A 64 -4.60 -12.25 12.18
N TYR A 65 -5.35 -11.19 11.94
CA TYR A 65 -5.21 -9.92 12.66
C TYR A 65 -5.47 -10.11 14.15
N TYR A 66 -6.56 -10.78 14.51
CA TYR A 66 -6.89 -11.09 15.88
C TYR A 66 -5.80 -11.92 16.57
N LEU A 67 -5.22 -12.92 15.89
CA LEU A 67 -4.12 -13.73 16.45
C LEU A 67 -2.86 -12.92 16.73
N THR A 68 -2.52 -11.98 15.86
CA THR A 68 -1.28 -11.21 15.95
C THR A 68 -1.40 -9.91 16.75
N TYR A 69 -2.63 -9.55 17.11
CA TYR A 69 -2.88 -8.39 17.94
C TYR A 69 -2.24 -8.57 19.32
N GLN A 70 -1.65 -7.50 19.83
CA GLN A 70 -1.07 -7.48 21.18
C GLN A 70 -1.80 -6.43 22.01
N ARG A 71 -2.16 -6.80 23.19
CA ARG A 71 -2.81 -5.91 24.12
C ARG A 71 -1.74 -5.18 24.92
N TYR A 72 -1.53 -3.93 24.61
CA TYR A 72 -0.60 -3.06 25.35
C TYR A 72 -1.30 -2.35 26.53
N ASP A 73 -2.63 -2.25 26.47
CA ASP A 73 -3.40 -1.53 27.46
C ASP A 73 -3.84 -2.49 28.54
N VAL A 74 -3.08 -2.58 29.58
CA VAL A 74 -3.57 -3.07 30.88
C VAL A 74 -4.44 -1.95 31.44
N ASP A 75 -5.64 -2.25 31.91
CA ASP A 75 -6.52 -1.22 32.49
C ASP A 75 -5.73 -0.41 33.51
N ALA A 76 -5.65 0.91 33.28
CA ALA A 76 -4.93 1.84 34.16
C ALA A 76 -5.95 2.64 34.97
N PHE A 77 -5.68 2.73 36.26
CA PHE A 77 -6.50 3.44 37.21
C PHE A 77 -5.65 4.49 37.93
N ASP A 78 -6.22 5.67 38.17
CA ASP A 78 -5.49 6.72 38.87
C ASP A 78 -5.34 6.42 40.36
N THR A 79 -6.36 5.81 40.98
CA THR A 79 -6.38 5.47 42.39
C THR A 79 -6.92 4.06 42.65
N ILE A 80 -6.59 3.53 43.84
CA ILE A 80 -7.13 2.23 44.32
C ILE A 80 -8.65 2.29 44.47
N HIS A 81 -9.21 3.42 44.92
CA HIS A 81 -10.64 3.54 45.15
C HIS A 81 -11.53 3.42 43.91
N GLU A 82 -10.97 3.66 42.73
CA GLU A 82 -11.68 3.44 41.46
C GLU A 82 -11.89 1.94 41.16
N ILE A 83 -11.06 1.09 41.74
CA ILE A 83 -11.04 -0.35 41.45
C ILE A 83 -12.10 -1.10 42.25
N PHE A 84 -12.29 -0.74 43.54
CA PHE A 84 -13.19 -1.46 44.44
C PHE A 84 -14.64 -1.55 43.92
N PRO A 85 -15.29 -0.50 43.48
CA PRO A 85 -16.65 -0.57 42.91
C PRO A 85 -16.74 -1.49 41.69
N LEU A 86 -15.67 -1.56 40.89
CA LEU A 86 -15.63 -2.41 39.69
C LEU A 86 -15.41 -3.88 40.03
N LEU A 87 -14.66 -4.17 41.09
CA LEU A 87 -14.50 -5.52 41.63
C LEU A 87 -15.83 -6.02 42.24
N GLU A 88 -16.51 -5.22 43.08
CA GLU A 88 -17.78 -5.54 43.68
C GLU A 88 -18.89 -5.77 42.65
N CYS A 89 -18.90 -5.01 41.58
CA CYS A 89 -19.83 -5.19 40.47
C CYS A 89 -19.49 -6.37 39.54
N GLY A 90 -18.40 -7.12 39.79
CA GLY A 90 -17.94 -8.24 38.98
C GLY A 90 -17.44 -7.84 37.58
N LYS A 91 -17.23 -6.55 37.33
CA LYS A 91 -16.72 -6.05 36.04
C LYS A 91 -15.22 -6.27 35.85
N LEU A 92 -14.53 -6.45 36.94
CA LEU A 92 -13.10 -6.71 36.98
C LEU A 92 -12.82 -8.05 37.67
N PRO A 93 -12.35 -9.11 36.94
CA PRO A 93 -11.92 -10.36 37.58
C PRO A 93 -10.70 -10.16 38.49
N TYR A 94 -10.64 -10.87 39.62
CA TYR A 94 -9.56 -10.75 40.60
C TYR A 94 -8.14 -11.01 40.01
N GLU A 95 -8.04 -11.89 39.09
CA GLU A 95 -6.78 -12.37 38.51
C GLU A 95 -6.21 -11.45 37.41
N LYS A 96 -7.01 -10.54 36.85
CA LYS A 96 -6.54 -9.70 35.79
C LYS A 96 -5.53 -8.67 36.27
N PRO A 97 -4.33 -8.56 35.68
CA PRO A 97 -3.36 -7.51 36.02
C PRO A 97 -3.91 -6.12 35.63
N ILE A 98 -3.58 -5.13 36.46
CA ILE A 98 -3.97 -3.74 36.26
C ILE A 98 -2.82 -2.81 36.67
N TRP A 99 -2.79 -1.62 36.07
CA TRP A 99 -1.92 -0.54 36.47
C TRP A 99 -2.63 0.40 37.47
N VAL A 100 -1.98 0.73 38.52
CA VAL A 100 -2.46 1.73 39.49
C VAL A 100 -1.42 2.82 39.59
N LYS A 101 -1.78 4.04 39.29
CA LYS A 101 -0.89 5.17 39.25
C LYS A 101 -0.43 5.61 40.63
N ASN A 102 -1.36 5.69 41.56
CA ASN A 102 -1.10 6.01 42.94
C ASN A 102 -1.93 5.13 43.88
N ILE A 103 -1.27 4.38 44.72
CA ILE A 103 -1.90 3.50 45.70
C ILE A 103 -2.23 4.22 47.01
N TRP A 104 -1.73 5.42 47.22
CA TRP A 104 -1.95 6.22 48.42
C TRP A 104 -2.88 7.43 48.20
N ASP A 105 -3.58 7.50 47.11
CA ASP A 105 -4.56 8.57 46.79
C ASP A 105 -4.02 10.01 46.79
N ASP A 106 -2.73 10.21 46.66
CA ASP A 106 -2.14 11.54 46.55
C ASP A 106 -1.69 11.82 45.12
N PRO A 107 -2.53 12.41 44.27
CA PRO A 107 -2.19 12.74 42.91
C PRO A 107 -1.12 13.81 42.73
N GLU A 108 -0.82 14.57 43.78
CA GLU A 108 0.18 15.66 43.80
C GLU A 108 1.55 15.19 44.32
N SER A 109 1.68 13.92 44.69
CA SER A 109 2.93 13.36 45.20
C SER A 109 3.99 13.32 44.11
N GLU A 110 5.23 13.77 44.42
CA GLU A 110 6.38 13.69 43.50
C GLU A 110 6.77 12.23 43.16
N ASN A 111 6.30 11.24 43.88
CA ASN A 111 6.55 9.81 43.72
C ASN A 111 5.44 9.09 42.94
N TYR A 112 4.82 9.76 42.06
CA TYR A 112 3.69 9.29 41.30
C TYR A 112 4.12 8.29 40.21
N GLN A 113 3.97 6.99 40.47
CA GLN A 113 4.38 5.90 39.57
C GLN A 113 3.26 4.91 39.34
N TYR A 114 3.27 4.26 38.17
CA TYR A 114 2.37 3.16 37.85
C TYR A 114 2.94 1.82 38.30
N TYR A 115 2.12 1.04 38.97
CA TYR A 115 2.46 -0.32 39.42
C TYR A 115 1.55 -1.36 38.79
N LEU A 116 2.13 -2.46 38.29
CA LEU A 116 1.36 -3.60 37.85
C LEU A 116 1.01 -4.48 39.03
N ARG A 117 -0.27 -4.81 39.21
CA ARG A 117 -0.78 -5.66 40.27
C ARG A 117 -1.92 -6.55 39.79
N THR A 118 -2.15 -7.65 40.52
CA THR A 118 -3.41 -8.37 40.42
C THR A 118 -4.48 -7.65 41.22
N ARG A 119 -5.71 -7.74 40.83
CA ARG A 119 -6.84 -7.12 41.52
C ARG A 119 -7.06 -7.70 42.90
N GLY A 120 -6.89 -9.01 43.06
CA GLY A 120 -6.96 -9.67 44.37
C GLY A 120 -5.88 -9.14 45.33
N ALA A 121 -4.65 -8.94 44.82
CA ALA A 121 -3.57 -8.41 45.62
C ALA A 121 -3.80 -6.97 46.14
N LEU A 122 -4.60 -6.16 45.42
CA LEU A 122 -4.97 -4.84 45.90
C LEU A 122 -5.98 -4.88 47.05
N LEU A 123 -6.94 -5.84 47.03
CA LEU A 123 -7.86 -6.04 48.16
C LEU A 123 -7.14 -6.49 49.41
N ASP A 124 -6.19 -7.43 49.27
CA ASP A 124 -5.41 -7.94 50.40
C ASP A 124 -4.55 -6.89 51.06
N ASN A 125 -4.14 -5.82 50.34
CA ASN A 125 -3.36 -4.74 50.92
C ASN A 125 -4.13 -3.86 51.92
N GLU A 126 -5.45 -3.84 51.90
CA GLU A 126 -6.23 -2.97 52.81
C GLU A 126 -6.55 -3.64 54.15
N THR A 127 -6.56 -4.98 54.17
CA THR A 127 -7.21 -5.69 55.30
C THR A 127 -6.28 -6.13 56.43
N ASP A 128 -5.01 -6.47 56.21
CA ASP A 128 -4.11 -6.89 57.29
C ASP A 128 -2.62 -6.78 56.91
N ARG A 129 -1.77 -6.24 57.79
CA ARG A 129 -0.32 -6.36 57.75
C ARG A 129 0.11 -7.69 58.37
N PRO A 130 0.51 -8.71 57.60
CA PRO A 130 1.08 -9.92 58.22
C PRO A 130 2.47 -9.60 58.77
N GLU A 131 2.70 -9.90 60.04
CA GLU A 131 3.98 -9.67 60.73
C GLU A 131 5.14 -10.50 60.17
N THR A 132 4.87 -11.64 59.56
CA THR A 132 5.85 -12.50 58.86
C THR A 132 5.19 -13.29 57.71
N ILE A 133 5.59 -13.01 56.48
CA ILE A 133 5.11 -13.77 55.31
C ILE A 133 6.29 -14.52 54.71
N PRO A 134 6.21 -15.84 54.51
CA PRO A 134 7.25 -16.56 53.75
C PRO A 134 7.44 -15.96 52.38
N GLY A 135 8.68 -15.71 51.94
CA GLY A 135 8.97 -15.08 50.64
C GLY A 135 8.81 -13.55 50.64
N SER A 136 8.88 -12.87 51.77
CA SER A 136 8.88 -11.41 51.87
C SER A 136 10.29 -10.82 51.78
N TYR A 137 10.41 -9.75 50.99
CA TYR A 137 11.66 -9.00 50.79
C TYR A 137 11.49 -7.54 51.22
N GLN A 138 12.53 -6.95 51.77
CA GLN A 138 12.50 -5.57 52.25
C GLN A 138 12.50 -4.57 51.08
N THR A 139 13.29 -4.88 50.05
CA THR A 139 13.44 -4.01 48.87
C THR A 139 13.28 -4.78 47.58
N LEU A 140 12.97 -4.06 46.46
CA LEU A 140 12.92 -4.61 45.12
C LEU A 140 14.24 -5.25 44.70
N SER A 141 15.37 -4.61 45.01
CA SER A 141 16.70 -5.14 44.70
C SER A 141 16.99 -6.50 45.35
N GLN A 142 16.51 -6.71 46.56
CA GLN A 142 16.63 -8.02 47.22
C GLN A 142 15.82 -9.11 46.52
N ALA A 143 14.60 -8.77 46.11
CA ALA A 143 13.76 -9.71 45.36
C ALA A 143 14.36 -10.07 43.98
N VAL A 144 14.90 -9.08 43.25
CA VAL A 144 15.57 -9.31 41.96
C VAL A 144 16.87 -10.15 42.18
N ALA A 145 17.68 -9.88 43.19
CA ALA A 145 18.85 -10.67 43.48
C ALA A 145 18.51 -12.14 43.80
N ALA A 146 17.43 -12.39 44.54
CA ALA A 146 16.94 -13.75 44.83
C ALA A 146 16.43 -14.46 43.55
N LEU A 147 15.81 -13.72 42.61
CA LEU A 147 15.41 -14.23 41.30
C LEU A 147 16.63 -14.62 40.47
N ASP A 148 17.64 -13.74 40.41
CA ASP A 148 18.87 -13.99 39.64
C ASP A 148 19.68 -15.15 40.26
N ALA A 149 19.60 -15.33 41.62
CA ALA A 149 20.20 -16.45 42.31
C ALA A 149 19.42 -17.78 42.14
N GLY A 150 18.22 -17.74 41.55
CA GLY A 150 17.35 -18.90 41.38
C GLY A 150 16.66 -19.40 42.66
N GLU A 151 16.62 -18.56 43.71
CA GLU A 151 15.97 -18.88 44.98
C GLU A 151 14.43 -18.81 44.86
N ILE A 152 13.92 -18.01 43.94
CA ILE A 152 12.51 -17.82 43.62
C ILE A 152 12.28 -17.94 42.14
N GLN A 153 11.08 -18.39 41.75
CA GLN A 153 10.71 -18.57 40.37
C GLN A 153 10.05 -17.29 39.78
N PRO A 154 10.17 -17.04 38.46
CA PRO A 154 9.62 -15.81 37.85
C PRO A 154 8.10 -15.62 38.01
N ASP A 155 7.34 -16.69 38.18
CA ASP A 155 5.88 -16.70 38.34
C ASP A 155 5.42 -16.78 39.80
N GLU A 156 6.36 -16.93 40.74
CA GLU A 156 6.07 -16.99 42.18
C GLU A 156 5.55 -15.63 42.70
N VAL A 157 4.51 -15.66 43.51
CA VAL A 157 3.97 -14.46 44.15
C VAL A 157 4.76 -14.15 45.40
N ILE A 158 5.36 -12.97 45.48
CA ILE A 158 6.14 -12.50 46.59
C ILE A 158 5.64 -11.19 47.17
N TYR A 159 6.02 -10.91 48.40
CA TYR A 159 5.70 -9.66 49.10
C TYR A 159 6.94 -8.79 49.15
N VAL A 160 6.85 -7.53 48.78
CA VAL A 160 7.94 -6.54 48.91
C VAL A 160 7.46 -5.34 49.71
N TRP A 161 8.15 -5.04 50.82
CA TRP A 161 7.79 -3.94 51.68
C TRP A 161 7.99 -2.57 51.05
N ASN A 162 9.07 -2.40 50.33
CA ASN A 162 9.39 -1.17 49.62
C ASN A 162 9.82 -1.48 48.19
N ILE A 163 9.18 -0.89 47.25
CA ILE A 163 9.49 -1.04 45.84
C ILE A 163 10.59 -0.08 45.35
N TRP A 164 10.99 0.87 46.17
CA TRP A 164 12.16 1.73 45.89
C TRP A 164 13.43 1.05 46.38
N ASP A 165 14.52 1.16 45.65
CA ASP A 165 15.78 0.46 45.88
C ASP A 165 16.60 0.96 47.14
N SER A 166 16.07 1.86 47.89
CA SER A 166 16.80 2.47 49.04
C SER A 166 16.30 1.94 50.37
N GLU A 167 17.19 1.29 51.12
CA GLU A 167 16.91 0.89 52.51
C GLU A 167 16.59 2.09 53.42
N ALA A 168 17.09 3.28 53.08
CA ALA A 168 16.86 4.51 53.83
C ALA A 168 15.40 5.00 53.73
N ASP A 169 14.66 4.57 52.70
CA ASP A 169 13.29 4.97 52.46
C ASP A 169 12.24 4.02 53.04
N ILE A 170 12.67 2.97 53.77
CA ILE A 170 11.78 2.05 54.47
C ILE A 170 11.17 2.77 55.67
N LYS A 171 9.93 3.19 55.59
CA LYS A 171 9.15 3.74 56.65
C LYS A 171 8.14 2.72 57.16
N GLU A 172 7.77 2.79 58.43
CA GLU A 172 6.74 1.92 59.06
C GLU A 172 5.38 2.06 58.33
N GLU A 173 5.17 3.17 57.64
CA GLU A 173 3.96 3.51 56.91
C GLU A 173 3.89 2.89 55.51
N ASN A 174 4.97 2.22 55.04
CA ASN A 174 4.97 1.62 53.71
C ASN A 174 4.15 0.32 53.70
N HIS A 175 3.24 0.21 52.74
CA HIS A 175 2.41 -0.96 52.57
C HIS A 175 3.15 -2.12 51.90
N ILE A 176 2.74 -3.34 52.20
CA ILE A 176 3.22 -4.56 51.50
C ILE A 176 2.54 -4.65 50.18
N TYR A 177 3.32 -4.91 49.12
CA TYR A 177 2.82 -5.10 47.78
C TYR A 177 2.93 -6.55 47.35
N ILE A 178 1.89 -7.09 46.77
CA ILE A 178 1.85 -8.45 46.22
C ILE A 178 2.00 -8.35 44.71
N ARG A 179 3.06 -9.02 44.18
CA ARG A 179 3.34 -9.11 42.75
C ARG A 179 3.96 -10.42 42.40
N THR A 180 3.93 -10.78 41.11
CA THR A 180 4.79 -11.85 40.63
C THR A 180 6.25 -11.39 40.55
N VAL A 181 7.16 -12.32 40.72
CA VAL A 181 8.60 -12.05 40.70
C VAL A 181 9.04 -11.47 39.37
N GLY A 182 8.49 -12.01 38.27
CA GLY A 182 8.76 -11.51 36.95
C GLY A 182 8.37 -10.04 36.74
N ALA A 183 7.26 -9.59 37.33
CA ALA A 183 6.84 -8.19 37.26
C ALA A 183 7.81 -7.25 38.01
N TYR A 184 8.38 -7.69 39.12
CA TYR A 184 9.41 -6.93 39.84
C TYR A 184 10.74 -6.90 39.09
N ALA A 185 11.16 -8.02 38.53
CA ALA A 185 12.39 -8.10 37.75
C ALA A 185 12.35 -7.16 36.54
N GLN A 186 11.23 -7.11 35.85
CA GLN A 186 11.04 -6.21 34.73
C GLN A 186 11.13 -4.73 35.13
N GLN A 187 10.50 -4.36 36.24
CA GLN A 187 10.58 -2.99 36.75
C GLN A 187 12.00 -2.58 37.13
N ALA A 188 12.78 -3.48 37.69
CA ALA A 188 14.16 -3.20 38.05
C ALA A 188 15.10 -3.05 36.85
N HIS A 189 14.88 -3.83 35.79
CA HIS A 189 15.66 -3.72 34.53
C HIS A 189 15.34 -2.46 33.73
N GLU A 190 14.17 -1.89 33.90
CA GLU A 190 13.74 -0.63 33.27
C GLU A 190 14.01 0.59 34.16
N ALA A 191 14.95 0.49 35.12
CA ALA A 191 15.26 1.55 36.07
C ALA A 191 15.64 2.87 35.39
N GLY A 192 14.70 3.78 35.31
CA GLY A 192 14.76 5.08 34.60
C GLY A 192 13.46 5.46 33.94
N ASP A 193 12.59 4.51 33.67
CA ASP A 193 11.26 4.77 33.12
C ASP A 193 10.20 4.57 34.23
N ALA A 194 9.55 5.63 34.64
CA ALA A 194 8.58 5.65 35.72
C ALA A 194 7.32 4.77 35.46
N ARG A 195 7.21 4.14 34.27
CA ARG A 195 6.11 3.29 33.89
C ARG A 195 6.61 1.94 33.45
N PRO A 196 6.45 0.86 34.23
CA PRO A 196 6.60 -0.49 33.70
C PRO A 196 5.57 -0.67 32.57
N LYS A 197 6.05 -0.96 31.37
CA LYS A 197 5.19 -0.95 30.16
C LYS A 197 4.36 -2.21 30.02
N GLU A 198 4.80 -3.35 30.58
CA GLU A 198 4.19 -4.65 30.29
C GLU A 198 4.32 -5.63 31.47
N TYR A 199 3.28 -6.44 31.67
CA TYR A 199 3.31 -7.59 32.57
C TYR A 199 3.55 -8.87 31.77
N PHE A 200 4.67 -9.57 32.03
CA PHE A 200 4.97 -10.81 31.33
C PHE A 200 4.90 -12.00 32.30
N LYS A 201 4.16 -13.04 31.88
CA LYS A 201 4.24 -14.36 32.52
C LYS A 201 5.32 -15.17 31.81
N TYR A 202 6.10 -15.94 32.55
CA TYR A 202 7.16 -16.81 32.06
C TYR A 202 6.69 -18.24 31.92
N TYR A 203 6.99 -18.86 30.78
CA TYR A 203 6.65 -20.25 30.47
C TYR A 203 7.91 -20.98 29.97
N HIS A 204 8.05 -22.27 30.35
CA HIS A 204 9.23 -23.06 30.00
C HIS A 204 9.25 -23.49 28.53
N ASP A 205 8.10 -23.61 27.91
CA ASP A 205 7.98 -23.94 26.50
C ASP A 205 6.68 -23.36 25.88
N GLU A 206 6.56 -23.52 24.58
CA GLU A 206 5.38 -23.05 23.83
C GLU A 206 4.12 -23.86 24.22
N ASP A 207 4.28 -25.18 24.56
CA ASP A 207 3.17 -26.06 24.93
C ASP A 207 2.61 -25.69 26.31
N GLU A 208 3.45 -25.32 27.28
CA GLU A 208 3.02 -24.85 28.59
C GLU A 208 2.20 -23.56 28.47
N ALA A 209 2.65 -22.60 27.63
CA ALA A 209 1.89 -21.38 27.36
C ALA A 209 0.55 -21.68 26.70
N MET A 210 0.48 -22.68 25.82
CA MET A 210 -0.77 -23.14 25.20
C MET A 210 -1.72 -23.82 26.18
N MET A 211 -1.19 -24.60 27.15
CA MET A 211 -1.98 -25.20 28.24
C MET A 211 -2.55 -24.11 29.16
N ALA A 212 -1.71 -23.13 29.55
CA ALA A 212 -2.17 -22.00 30.37
C ALA A 212 -3.28 -21.18 29.68
N TYR A 213 -3.19 -21.04 28.36
CA TYR A 213 -4.27 -20.43 27.58
C TYR A 213 -5.53 -21.29 27.53
N ALA A 214 -5.39 -22.62 27.40
CA ALA A 214 -6.53 -23.53 27.39
C ALA A 214 -7.26 -23.56 28.75
N ASP A 215 -6.52 -23.44 29.85
CA ASP A 215 -7.03 -23.35 31.21
C ASP A 215 -7.60 -21.98 31.58
N GLY A 216 -7.45 -20.98 30.69
CA GLY A 216 -7.95 -19.62 30.89
C GLY A 216 -7.09 -18.75 31.82
N MET A 217 -5.87 -19.19 32.15
CA MET A 217 -4.93 -18.43 33.00
C MET A 217 -4.38 -17.18 32.30
N ILE A 218 -4.28 -17.21 30.95
CA ILE A 218 -3.83 -16.11 30.12
C ILE A 218 -4.78 -15.88 28.96
N ALA A 219 -4.90 -14.64 28.53
CA ALA A 219 -5.62 -14.31 27.32
C ALA A 219 -4.71 -14.44 26.09
N MET A 220 -5.29 -14.55 24.91
CA MET A 220 -4.58 -14.75 23.64
C MET A 220 -3.63 -13.60 23.31
N HIS A 221 -3.93 -12.39 23.76
CA HIS A 221 -3.24 -11.15 23.44
C HIS A 221 -2.32 -10.65 24.54
N ASP A 222 -2.29 -11.34 25.66
CA ASP A 222 -1.44 -10.95 26.77
C ASP A 222 0.03 -11.18 26.39
N PRO A 223 0.92 -10.23 26.70
CA PRO A 223 2.33 -10.42 26.48
C PRO A 223 2.88 -11.49 27.43
N ILE A 224 3.61 -12.43 26.90
CA ILE A 224 4.25 -13.53 27.63
C ILE A 224 5.73 -13.65 27.26
N LYS A 225 6.51 -14.24 28.15
CA LYS A 225 7.89 -14.65 27.89
C LYS A 225 7.98 -16.16 27.87
N VAL A 226 8.53 -16.70 26.79
CA VAL A 226 8.63 -18.14 26.59
C VAL A 226 10.09 -18.53 26.36
N TRP A 227 10.51 -19.62 26.99
CA TRP A 227 11.81 -20.21 26.75
C TRP A 227 11.72 -21.03 25.45
N LYS A 228 12.52 -20.67 24.49
CA LYS A 228 12.62 -21.37 23.22
C LYS A 228 13.93 -22.13 23.17
N GLU A 229 13.81 -23.44 22.92
CA GLU A 229 14.94 -24.33 22.71
C GLU A 229 15.18 -24.51 21.22
N LEU A 230 16.40 -24.31 20.77
CA LEU A 230 16.83 -24.63 19.41
C LEU A 230 18.10 -25.48 19.44
N GLU A 231 18.16 -26.48 18.60
CA GLU A 231 19.37 -27.30 18.41
C GLU A 231 20.24 -26.63 17.33
N ILE A 232 21.37 -26.08 17.77
CA ILE A 232 22.32 -25.40 16.89
C ILE A 232 23.65 -26.14 16.97
N ASP A 233 24.15 -26.62 15.86
CA ASP A 233 25.41 -27.39 15.77
C ASP A 233 25.46 -28.60 16.75
N GLY A 234 24.33 -29.25 16.98
CA GLY A 234 24.21 -30.38 17.90
C GLY A 234 24.24 -30.03 19.39
N LYS A 235 24.14 -28.75 19.74
CA LYS A 235 23.95 -28.26 21.11
C LYS A 235 22.59 -27.63 21.26
N LYS A 236 21.93 -27.94 22.38
CA LYS A 236 20.67 -27.30 22.74
C LYS A 236 20.96 -25.97 23.41
N GLU A 237 20.53 -24.89 22.77
CA GLU A 237 20.60 -23.54 23.33
C GLU A 237 19.19 -23.03 23.64
N HIS A 238 19.06 -22.27 24.70
CA HIS A 238 17.78 -21.73 25.20
C HIS A 238 17.86 -20.21 25.25
N ARG A 239 16.79 -19.57 24.85
CA ARG A 239 16.63 -18.11 25.00
C ARG A 239 15.18 -17.78 25.35
N ILE A 240 15.02 -16.69 26.06
CA ILE A 240 13.69 -16.13 26.37
C ILE A 240 13.28 -15.23 25.22
N ILE A 241 12.09 -15.48 24.67
CA ILE A 241 11.49 -14.68 23.63
C ILE A 241 10.23 -14.01 24.13
N ASP A 242 10.01 -12.78 23.69
CA ASP A 242 8.76 -12.05 23.91
C ASP A 242 7.74 -12.47 22.85
N ALA A 243 6.57 -12.89 23.30
CA ALA A 243 5.53 -13.39 22.44
C ALA A 243 4.12 -13.12 23.00
N THR A 244 3.11 -13.46 22.25
CA THR A 244 1.74 -13.69 22.71
C THR A 244 1.31 -15.07 22.24
N VAL A 245 0.34 -15.68 22.90
CA VAL A 245 -0.18 -17.01 22.49
C VAL A 245 -0.63 -16.99 21.03
N GLY A 246 -1.29 -15.93 20.60
CA GLY A 246 -1.72 -15.81 19.22
C GLY A 246 -0.56 -15.74 18.22
N ARG A 247 0.55 -15.07 18.57
CA ARG A 247 1.75 -15.03 17.73
C ARG A 247 2.47 -16.37 17.69
N LEU A 248 2.48 -17.15 18.77
CA LEU A 248 3.02 -18.52 18.76
C LEU A 248 2.23 -19.38 17.76
N ILE A 249 0.91 -19.36 17.81
CA ILE A 249 0.03 -20.13 16.93
C ILE A 249 0.24 -19.79 15.45
N ILE A 250 0.38 -18.52 15.10
CA ILE A 250 0.55 -18.15 13.70
C ILE A 250 1.95 -18.47 13.19
N ASN A 251 2.98 -18.36 14.04
CA ASN A 251 4.34 -18.69 13.66
C ASN A 251 4.57 -20.20 13.45
N ASP A 252 3.78 -21.06 14.08
CA ASP A 252 3.77 -22.50 13.77
C ASP A 252 3.30 -22.77 12.33
N ALA A 253 2.37 -21.97 11.82
CA ALA A 253 1.87 -22.13 10.46
C ALA A 253 2.80 -21.51 9.40
N ILE A 254 3.68 -20.58 9.76
CA ILE A 254 4.51 -19.79 8.83
C ILE A 254 5.97 -20.24 8.93
N PRO A 255 6.64 -20.52 7.79
CA PRO A 255 8.07 -20.83 7.78
C PRO A 255 8.91 -19.71 8.42
N GLN A 256 9.87 -20.10 9.27
CA GLN A 256 10.69 -19.16 10.05
C GLN A 256 11.94 -18.64 9.30
N ASN A 257 12.01 -18.81 7.98
CA ASN A 257 13.14 -18.42 7.13
C ASN A 257 12.83 -17.27 6.17
N LEU A 258 11.75 -16.49 6.41
CA LEU A 258 11.27 -15.49 5.46
C LEU A 258 12.10 -14.18 5.45
N GLY A 259 12.98 -13.96 6.43
CA GLY A 259 13.88 -12.81 6.46
C GLY A 259 13.19 -11.49 6.83
N PHE A 260 12.17 -11.53 7.69
CA PHE A 260 11.64 -10.34 8.36
C PHE A 260 12.55 -9.94 9.54
N LYS A 261 13.14 -10.92 10.20
CA LYS A 261 14.21 -10.72 11.18
C LYS A 261 15.54 -11.08 10.54
N LYS A 262 16.59 -10.28 10.79
CA LYS A 262 17.95 -10.62 10.40
C LYS A 262 18.41 -11.76 11.28
N ARG A 263 19.04 -12.78 10.70
CA ARG A 263 19.51 -13.97 11.40
C ARG A 263 21.01 -14.12 11.18
N GLU A 264 21.78 -13.15 11.71
CA GLU A 264 23.22 -13.05 11.52
C GLU A 264 23.97 -13.67 12.70
N SER A 265 23.40 -13.63 13.91
CA SER A 265 23.97 -14.22 15.13
C SER A 265 23.12 -15.37 15.66
N VAL A 266 23.67 -16.14 16.60
CA VAL A 266 22.95 -17.23 17.28
C VAL A 266 21.74 -16.71 18.04
N ASP A 267 21.85 -15.55 18.66
CA ASP A 267 20.74 -14.93 19.42
C ASP A 267 19.60 -14.47 18.49
N ASP A 268 19.91 -14.12 17.25
CA ASP A 268 18.92 -13.71 16.26
C ASP A 268 18.09 -14.86 15.68
N LEU A 269 18.44 -16.12 15.97
CA LEU A 269 17.70 -17.29 15.52
C LEU A 269 16.43 -17.55 16.35
N PHE A 270 16.39 -17.09 17.60
CA PHE A 270 15.31 -17.37 18.55
C PHE A 270 14.04 -16.52 18.36
N PRO A 271 14.12 -15.20 18.05
CA PRO A 271 12.92 -14.38 17.88
C PRO A 271 11.98 -14.92 16.82
N LEU A 272 10.68 -14.75 17.05
CA LEU A 272 9.66 -15.14 16.11
C LEU A 272 9.78 -14.33 14.82
N GLU A 273 9.56 -14.98 13.67
CA GLU A 273 9.59 -14.31 12.36
C GLU A 273 8.50 -13.25 12.26
N ILE A 274 7.30 -13.55 12.76
CA ILE A 274 6.17 -12.64 12.80
C ILE A 274 5.97 -12.12 14.23
N ASP A 275 6.45 -10.92 14.45
CA ASP A 275 6.41 -10.20 15.73
C ASP A 275 5.66 -8.86 15.62
N PHE A 276 4.79 -8.74 14.62
CA PHE A 276 4.01 -7.54 14.34
C PHE A 276 2.56 -7.92 14.01
N VAL A 277 1.68 -6.93 14.07
CA VAL A 277 0.26 -7.13 13.71
C VAL A 277 0.12 -7.37 12.22
N VAL A 278 -0.56 -8.46 11.85
CA VAL A 278 -0.70 -8.91 10.45
C VAL A 278 -2.06 -8.52 9.90
N GLY A 279 -2.09 -7.44 9.12
CA GLY A 279 -3.22 -7.08 8.28
C GLY A 279 -3.04 -7.57 6.83
N LYS A 280 -3.96 -7.18 5.95
CA LYS A 280 -3.96 -7.58 4.52
C LYS A 280 -2.64 -7.30 3.80
N LYS A 281 -2.07 -6.11 3.99
CA LYS A 281 -0.81 -5.71 3.34
C LYS A 281 0.38 -6.54 3.83
N GLN A 282 0.47 -6.77 5.13
CA GLN A 282 1.54 -7.56 5.73
C GLN A 282 1.43 -9.02 5.30
N LEU A 283 0.22 -9.58 5.29
CA LEU A 283 -0.02 -10.95 4.86
C LEU A 283 0.37 -11.15 3.38
N GLY A 284 0.05 -10.18 2.52
CA GLY A 284 0.51 -10.19 1.13
C GLY A 284 2.04 -10.23 1.00
N LYS A 285 2.76 -9.47 1.84
CA LYS A 285 4.24 -9.48 1.88
C LYS A 285 4.81 -10.82 2.41
N ILE A 286 4.16 -11.42 3.40
CA ILE A 286 4.55 -12.73 3.94
C ILE A 286 4.43 -13.80 2.85
N ILE A 287 3.31 -13.81 2.13
CA ILE A 287 3.05 -14.76 1.05
C ILE A 287 4.06 -14.56 -0.11
N ASP A 288 4.29 -13.32 -0.54
CA ASP A 288 5.26 -13.02 -1.60
C ASP A 288 6.67 -13.50 -1.24
N LYS A 289 7.13 -13.22 -0.03
CA LYS A 289 8.43 -13.71 0.45
C LYS A 289 8.49 -15.24 0.54
N CYS A 290 7.41 -15.88 1.02
CA CYS A 290 7.34 -17.33 1.10
C CYS A 290 7.44 -17.97 -0.28
N ILE A 291 6.71 -17.47 -1.27
CA ILE A 291 6.78 -17.98 -2.66
C ILE A 291 8.19 -17.84 -3.23
N ARG A 292 8.86 -16.72 -2.99
CA ARG A 292 10.20 -16.44 -3.53
C ARG A 292 11.32 -17.25 -2.87
N ILE A 293 11.17 -17.58 -1.58
CA ILE A 293 12.21 -18.29 -0.80
C ILE A 293 11.96 -19.79 -0.80
N ASN A 294 10.73 -20.20 -0.53
CA ASN A 294 10.37 -21.62 -0.30
C ASN A 294 9.69 -22.28 -1.51
N GLY A 295 9.37 -21.50 -2.56
CA GLY A 295 8.70 -22.01 -3.75
C GLY A 295 7.19 -22.24 -3.56
N PHE A 296 6.54 -22.72 -4.63
CA PHE A 296 5.07 -22.83 -4.68
C PHE A 296 4.49 -23.89 -3.73
N THR A 297 5.16 -25.04 -3.57
CA THR A 297 4.62 -26.18 -2.77
C THR A 297 4.49 -25.80 -1.31
N GLN A 298 5.56 -25.35 -0.68
CA GLN A 298 5.53 -24.94 0.73
C GLN A 298 4.61 -23.73 0.97
N SER A 299 4.56 -22.80 0.00
CA SER A 299 3.64 -21.66 0.09
C SER A 299 2.18 -22.08 0.04
N THR A 300 1.83 -23.11 -0.71
CA THR A 300 0.48 -23.65 -0.77
C THR A 300 0.06 -24.28 0.58
N GLU A 301 0.96 -25.05 1.20
CA GLU A 301 0.72 -25.63 2.53
C GLU A 301 0.56 -24.54 3.60
N MET A 302 1.41 -23.52 3.58
CA MET A 302 1.29 -22.36 4.45
C MET A 302 -0.06 -21.64 4.25
N LEU A 303 -0.49 -21.42 3.01
CA LEU A 303 -1.77 -20.77 2.71
C LEU A 303 -2.96 -21.55 3.25
N ASP A 304 -2.94 -22.90 3.16
CA ASP A 304 -3.97 -23.75 3.71
C ASP A 304 -4.04 -23.67 5.24
N LYS A 305 -2.88 -23.68 5.91
CA LYS A 305 -2.79 -23.50 7.36
C LYS A 305 -3.31 -22.11 7.78
N VAL A 306 -2.86 -21.06 7.11
CA VAL A 306 -3.30 -19.67 7.40
C VAL A 306 -4.81 -19.52 7.18
N LYS A 307 -5.36 -20.09 6.11
CA LYS A 307 -6.81 -20.11 5.88
C LYS A 307 -7.55 -20.79 7.03
N ALA A 308 -7.11 -21.96 7.43
CA ALA A 308 -7.76 -22.72 8.51
C ALA A 308 -7.70 -21.98 9.86
N LEU A 309 -6.56 -21.39 10.19
CA LEU A 309 -6.38 -20.57 11.38
C LEU A 309 -7.24 -19.30 11.31
N GLY A 310 -7.23 -18.61 10.18
CA GLY A 310 -8.01 -17.39 9.99
C GLY A 310 -9.50 -17.61 10.26
N TYR A 311 -10.11 -18.63 9.67
CA TYR A 311 -11.52 -18.96 9.92
C TYR A 311 -11.78 -19.42 11.36
N LYS A 312 -10.92 -20.29 11.90
CA LYS A 312 -11.06 -20.78 13.27
C LYS A 312 -11.06 -19.64 14.30
N TYR A 313 -10.12 -18.72 14.17
CA TYR A 313 -9.96 -17.64 15.15
C TYR A 313 -10.86 -16.45 14.89
N SER A 314 -11.29 -16.19 13.66
CA SER A 314 -12.36 -15.24 13.39
C SER A 314 -13.68 -15.67 14.04
N THR A 315 -14.00 -16.96 13.96
CA THR A 315 -15.19 -17.53 14.64
C THR A 315 -15.06 -17.44 16.17
N ARG A 316 -13.89 -17.78 16.73
CA ARG A 316 -13.66 -17.71 18.18
C ARG A 316 -13.65 -16.29 18.72
N ALA A 317 -13.10 -15.34 17.96
CA ALA A 317 -13.06 -13.92 18.32
C ALA A 317 -14.46 -13.32 18.42
N SER A 318 -15.44 -13.89 17.70
CA SER A 318 -16.86 -13.46 17.70
C SER A 318 -17.01 -11.94 17.45
N ILE A 319 -16.16 -11.39 16.57
CA ILE A 319 -16.18 -9.97 16.25
C ILE A 319 -17.46 -9.64 15.50
N THR A 320 -18.30 -8.82 16.09
CA THR A 320 -19.61 -8.42 15.57
C THR A 320 -19.78 -6.91 15.66
N VAL A 321 -20.69 -6.35 14.88
CA VAL A 321 -20.95 -4.90 14.82
C VAL A 321 -22.28 -4.58 15.45
N SER A 322 -22.29 -3.59 16.34
CA SER A 322 -23.49 -3.02 16.94
C SER A 322 -23.59 -1.54 16.56
N ILE A 323 -24.81 -0.98 16.64
CA ILE A 323 -25.03 0.47 16.51
C ILE A 323 -24.30 1.23 17.64
N ALA A 324 -24.15 0.61 18.81
CA ALA A 324 -23.42 1.20 19.93
C ALA A 324 -21.91 1.41 19.63
N ASP A 325 -21.31 0.55 18.79
CA ASP A 325 -19.90 0.65 18.40
C ASP A 325 -19.62 1.84 17.50
N MET A 326 -20.66 2.44 16.93
CA MET A 326 -20.56 3.63 16.07
C MET A 326 -20.48 4.90 16.94
N THR A 327 -19.33 5.16 17.55
CA THR A 327 -19.14 6.32 18.41
C THR A 327 -18.96 7.61 17.59
N ILE A 328 -19.72 8.66 17.93
CA ILE A 328 -19.63 9.96 17.25
C ILE A 328 -18.66 10.84 18.03
N PRO A 329 -17.61 11.41 17.41
CA PRO A 329 -16.68 12.26 18.11
C PRO A 329 -17.36 13.58 18.58
N PRO A 330 -17.26 13.98 19.85
CA PRO A 330 -17.90 15.21 20.34
C PRO A 330 -17.38 16.46 19.65
N LYS A 331 -16.12 16.52 19.26
CA LYS A 331 -15.49 17.60 18.48
C LYS A 331 -16.17 17.89 17.14
N LYS A 332 -16.95 16.93 16.59
CA LYS A 332 -17.68 17.10 15.31
C LYS A 332 -18.58 18.33 15.33
N TYR A 333 -19.36 18.50 16.38
CA TYR A 333 -20.34 19.59 16.44
C TYR A 333 -19.69 20.96 16.51
N GLU A 334 -18.57 21.08 17.20
CA GLU A 334 -17.80 22.33 17.29
C GLU A 334 -17.17 22.69 15.93
N LEU A 335 -16.58 21.72 15.24
CA LEU A 335 -15.99 21.92 13.92
C LEU A 335 -17.03 22.31 12.87
N VAL A 336 -18.19 21.67 12.89
CA VAL A 336 -19.29 22.00 11.97
C VAL A 336 -19.83 23.40 12.23
N ALA A 337 -20.04 23.78 13.49
CA ALA A 337 -20.53 25.12 13.86
C ALA A 337 -19.52 26.22 13.46
N ALA A 338 -18.23 26.01 13.68
CA ALA A 338 -17.19 26.94 13.25
C ALA A 338 -17.17 27.12 11.72
N SER A 339 -17.35 26.04 10.98
CA SER A 339 -17.38 26.08 9.51
C SER A 339 -18.63 26.75 8.98
N GLU A 340 -19.79 26.57 9.63
CA GLU A 340 -21.02 27.31 9.29
C GLU A 340 -20.81 28.81 9.43
N GLN A 341 -20.14 29.25 10.50
CA GLN A 341 -19.85 30.68 10.70
C GLN A 341 -18.93 31.20 9.58
N MET A 342 -17.89 30.45 9.20
CA MET A 342 -17.01 30.83 8.07
C MET A 342 -17.78 30.96 6.76
N VAL A 343 -18.72 30.04 6.49
CA VAL A 343 -19.55 30.10 5.27
C VAL A 343 -20.45 31.33 5.28
N VAL A 344 -21.05 31.68 6.41
CA VAL A 344 -21.85 32.91 6.56
C VAL A 344 -21.01 34.15 6.28
N ASP A 345 -19.78 34.20 6.76
CA ASP A 345 -18.85 35.30 6.52
C ASP A 345 -18.50 35.44 5.02
N ILE A 346 -18.25 34.31 4.34
CA ILE A 346 -18.02 34.29 2.89
C ILE A 346 -19.26 34.78 2.12
N GLU A 347 -20.45 34.34 2.51
CA GLU A 347 -21.70 34.84 1.91
C GLU A 347 -21.91 36.34 2.12
N ASN A 348 -21.57 36.86 3.30
CA ASN A 348 -21.64 38.29 3.58
C ASN A 348 -20.65 39.08 2.70
N GLN A 349 -19.42 38.61 2.53
CA GLN A 349 -18.45 39.23 1.63
C GLN A 349 -18.93 39.21 0.16
N TYR A 350 -19.56 38.14 -0.28
CA TYR A 350 -20.20 38.08 -1.59
C TYR A 350 -21.34 39.11 -1.75
N LYS A 351 -22.24 39.18 -0.75
CA LYS A 351 -23.33 40.19 -0.74
C LYS A 351 -22.82 41.62 -0.77
N MET A 352 -21.66 41.88 -0.19
CA MET A 352 -20.98 43.19 -0.23
C MET A 352 -20.25 43.44 -1.57
N GLY A 353 -20.19 42.45 -2.45
CA GLY A 353 -19.59 42.59 -3.80
C GLY A 353 -18.05 42.46 -3.81
N PHE A 354 -17.41 41.94 -2.74
CA PHE A 354 -15.97 41.76 -2.69
C PHE A 354 -15.45 40.57 -3.48
N MET A 355 -16.31 39.64 -3.86
CA MET A 355 -15.94 38.44 -4.61
C MET A 355 -16.99 38.07 -5.67
N THR A 356 -16.53 37.29 -6.66
CA THR A 356 -17.40 36.73 -7.69
C THR A 356 -18.14 35.48 -7.17
N ASP A 357 -19.27 35.10 -7.81
CA ASP A 357 -19.96 33.86 -7.43
C ASP A 357 -19.11 32.62 -7.59
N HIS A 358 -18.22 32.57 -8.58
CA HIS A 358 -17.30 31.46 -8.78
C HIS A 358 -16.25 31.34 -7.66
N GLU A 359 -15.75 32.47 -7.16
CA GLU A 359 -14.81 32.50 -6.02
C GLU A 359 -15.53 32.10 -4.73
N ARG A 360 -16.73 32.62 -4.51
CA ARG A 360 -17.60 32.21 -3.39
C ARG A 360 -17.80 30.71 -3.37
N TYR A 361 -18.20 30.13 -4.50
CA TYR A 361 -18.40 28.68 -4.65
C TYR A 361 -17.13 27.90 -4.30
N LYS A 362 -15.98 28.31 -4.82
CA LYS A 362 -14.70 27.63 -4.51
C LYS A 362 -14.34 27.69 -3.04
N GLN A 363 -14.48 28.87 -2.41
CA GLN A 363 -14.16 29.04 -1.00
C GLN A 363 -15.09 28.21 -0.11
N VAL A 364 -16.39 28.19 -0.38
CA VAL A 364 -17.37 27.38 0.36
C VAL A 364 -17.05 25.90 0.27
N VAL A 365 -16.74 25.40 -0.94
CA VAL A 365 -16.36 24.00 -1.14
C VAL A 365 -15.08 23.66 -0.37
N GLN A 366 -14.06 24.52 -0.44
CA GLN A 366 -12.80 24.31 0.30
C GLN A 366 -12.99 24.27 1.81
N VAL A 367 -13.84 25.15 2.37
CA VAL A 367 -14.16 25.14 3.81
C VAL A 367 -14.76 23.79 4.20
N TRP A 368 -15.74 23.29 3.45
CA TRP A 368 -16.38 22.01 3.76
C TRP A 368 -15.49 20.79 3.52
N GLU A 369 -14.59 20.82 2.54
CA GLU A 369 -13.58 19.78 2.36
C GLU A 369 -12.65 19.71 3.56
N LYS A 370 -12.10 20.86 3.97
CA LYS A 370 -11.23 20.95 5.15
C LYS A 370 -11.94 20.46 6.41
N THR A 371 -13.17 20.88 6.63
CA THR A 371 -13.98 20.42 7.77
C THR A 371 -14.19 18.92 7.74
N THR A 372 -14.44 18.35 6.57
CA THR A 372 -14.64 16.91 6.42
C THR A 372 -13.36 16.13 6.78
N ASP A 373 -12.20 16.65 6.44
CA ASP A 373 -10.91 16.03 6.79
C ASP A 373 -10.58 16.20 8.28
N GLU A 374 -10.86 17.37 8.87
CA GLU A 374 -10.72 17.61 10.32
C GLU A 374 -11.63 16.68 11.14
N VAL A 375 -12.90 16.51 10.71
CA VAL A 375 -13.81 15.53 11.34
C VAL A 375 -13.31 14.10 11.18
N SER A 376 -12.68 13.75 10.04
CA SER A 376 -12.08 12.42 9.84
C SER A 376 -10.91 12.18 10.79
N THR A 377 -10.08 13.17 11.03
CA THR A 377 -8.96 13.12 11.97
C THR A 377 -9.46 12.99 13.41
N ALA A 378 -10.42 13.82 13.80
CA ALA A 378 -11.03 13.75 15.13
C ALA A 378 -11.73 12.40 15.38
N LEU A 379 -12.33 11.81 14.34
CA LEU A 379 -12.93 10.48 14.41
C LEU A 379 -11.85 9.40 14.65
N GLN A 380 -10.74 9.48 13.92
CA GLN A 380 -9.64 8.50 14.06
C GLN A 380 -8.99 8.58 15.45
N GLU A 381 -8.87 9.76 16.02
CA GLU A 381 -8.37 9.95 17.39
C GLU A 381 -9.33 9.43 18.46
N ASN A 382 -10.64 9.57 18.24
CA ASN A 382 -11.67 9.17 19.22
C ASN A 382 -12.07 7.70 19.12
N LEU A 383 -11.69 6.98 18.06
CA LEU A 383 -12.06 5.58 17.88
C LEU A 383 -11.16 4.69 18.72
N ASP A 384 -11.76 3.86 19.55
CA ASP A 384 -11.06 2.83 20.31
C ASP A 384 -10.47 1.78 19.36
N ARG A 385 -9.23 1.41 19.58
CA ARG A 385 -8.53 0.36 18.81
C ARG A 385 -9.18 -1.01 18.92
N TYR A 386 -9.92 -1.27 20.00
CA TYR A 386 -10.67 -2.51 20.22
C TYR A 386 -12.08 -2.49 19.63
N ASN A 387 -12.47 -1.37 19.03
CA ASN A 387 -13.76 -1.26 18.37
C ASN A 387 -13.83 -2.23 17.18
N PRO A 388 -14.85 -3.11 17.08
CA PRO A 388 -14.97 -4.08 16.00
C PRO A 388 -14.92 -3.44 14.60
N ILE A 389 -15.53 -2.27 14.43
CA ILE A 389 -15.54 -1.54 13.16
C ILE A 389 -14.13 -1.07 12.79
N PHE A 390 -13.39 -0.56 13.79
CA PHE A 390 -12.00 -0.16 13.59
C PHE A 390 -11.12 -1.35 13.22
N MET A 391 -11.25 -2.47 13.95
CA MET A 391 -10.47 -3.68 13.68
C MET A 391 -10.71 -4.22 12.27
N MET A 392 -11.97 -4.21 11.78
CA MET A 392 -12.30 -4.64 10.42
C MET A 392 -11.67 -3.75 9.35
N ALA A 393 -11.63 -2.44 9.57
CA ALA A 393 -11.06 -1.48 8.63
C ALA A 393 -9.52 -1.44 8.68
N ASP A 394 -8.95 -1.46 9.88
CA ASP A 394 -7.48 -1.42 10.07
C ASP A 394 -6.80 -2.70 9.56
N SER A 395 -7.39 -3.85 9.84
CA SER A 395 -6.92 -5.14 9.28
C SER A 395 -6.98 -5.19 7.75
N GLY A 396 -7.80 -4.35 7.12
CA GLY A 396 -8.08 -4.40 5.68
C GLY A 396 -8.99 -5.56 5.27
N ALA A 397 -9.67 -6.20 6.24
CA ALA A 397 -10.62 -7.28 5.98
C ALA A 397 -11.86 -6.77 5.26
N ARG A 398 -12.47 -5.71 5.80
CA ARG A 398 -13.65 -5.06 5.20
C ARG A 398 -13.77 -3.62 5.64
N GLY A 399 -14.20 -2.76 4.73
CA GLY A 399 -14.42 -1.37 5.03
C GLY A 399 -13.19 -0.48 4.84
N SER A 400 -13.39 0.82 4.98
CA SER A 400 -12.35 1.84 4.91
C SER A 400 -12.68 2.98 5.87
N MET A 401 -11.69 3.79 6.27
CA MET A 401 -11.91 4.98 7.10
C MET A 401 -12.92 5.96 6.47
N LYS A 402 -12.99 6.04 5.13
CA LYS A 402 -13.98 6.85 4.42
C LYS A 402 -15.42 6.35 4.68
N GLN A 403 -15.62 5.03 4.77
CA GLN A 403 -16.93 4.45 5.07
C GLN A 403 -17.29 4.63 6.54
N ILE A 404 -16.34 4.47 7.47
CA ILE A 404 -16.53 4.74 8.91
C ILE A 404 -16.90 6.21 9.11
N ARG A 405 -16.26 7.14 8.41
CA ARG A 405 -16.60 8.56 8.45
C ARG A 405 -18.07 8.80 8.06
N GLN A 406 -18.59 8.11 7.06
CA GLN A 406 -20.00 8.25 6.68
C GLN A 406 -20.97 7.69 7.73
N LEU A 407 -20.53 6.68 8.51
CA LEU A 407 -21.34 6.06 9.56
C LEU A 407 -21.39 6.90 10.84
N THR A 408 -20.26 7.50 11.24
CA THR A 408 -20.08 8.10 12.58
C THR A 408 -19.58 9.54 12.57
N GLY A 409 -19.01 10.01 11.49
CA GLY A 409 -18.52 11.37 11.33
C GLY A 409 -19.48 12.27 10.56
N MET A 410 -19.06 12.73 9.41
CA MET A 410 -19.81 13.56 8.48
C MET A 410 -19.74 12.98 7.08
N ARG A 411 -20.86 12.88 6.38
CA ARG A 411 -20.87 12.39 5.01
C ARG A 411 -20.14 13.30 4.02
N GLY A 412 -20.32 14.62 4.20
CA GLY A 412 -19.60 15.64 3.44
C GLY A 412 -20.28 16.08 2.16
N LEU A 413 -19.51 16.65 1.25
CA LEU A 413 -20.00 17.16 -0.02
C LEU A 413 -20.40 16.04 -0.99
N MET A 414 -21.47 16.27 -1.74
CA MET A 414 -22.01 15.35 -2.73
C MET A 414 -21.99 15.98 -4.12
N ALA A 415 -21.78 15.16 -5.14
CA ALA A 415 -21.87 15.62 -6.54
C ALA A 415 -23.30 15.49 -7.07
N ASN A 416 -23.70 16.44 -7.92
CA ASN A 416 -24.95 16.37 -8.65
C ASN A 416 -24.86 15.37 -9.82
N THR A 417 -25.94 15.20 -10.56
CA THR A 417 -25.98 14.30 -11.73
C THR A 417 -25.08 14.74 -12.89
N ALA A 418 -24.73 16.02 -12.97
CA ALA A 418 -23.78 16.55 -13.95
C ALA A 418 -22.30 16.39 -13.54
N GLY A 419 -22.03 16.01 -12.27
CA GLY A 419 -20.68 15.86 -11.74
C GLY A 419 -20.19 17.05 -10.92
N LYS A 420 -20.89 18.19 -10.93
CA LYS A 420 -20.52 19.36 -10.14
C LYS A 420 -20.84 19.13 -8.65
N THR A 421 -19.94 19.53 -7.77
CA THR A 421 -20.14 19.46 -6.32
C THR A 421 -21.25 20.38 -5.86
N ILE A 422 -22.14 19.90 -5.01
CA ILE A 422 -23.22 20.68 -4.42
C ILE A 422 -22.64 21.44 -3.22
N GLU A 423 -22.89 22.74 -3.14
CA GLU A 423 -22.35 23.61 -2.07
C GLU A 423 -22.87 23.25 -0.68
N ILE A 424 -24.04 22.63 -0.59
CA ILE A 424 -24.66 22.22 0.67
C ILE A 424 -24.13 20.84 1.04
N PRO A 425 -23.32 20.71 2.12
CA PRO A 425 -22.82 19.42 2.55
C PRO A 425 -23.87 18.61 3.28
N VAL A 426 -23.73 17.30 3.29
CA VAL A 426 -24.45 16.40 4.19
C VAL A 426 -23.69 16.38 5.52
N LYS A 427 -24.20 17.10 6.53
CA LYS A 427 -23.60 17.25 7.86
C LYS A 427 -23.87 16.04 8.74
N ALA A 428 -25.00 15.40 8.56
CA ALA A 428 -25.38 14.21 9.30
C ALA A 428 -24.58 12.98 8.87
N ASN A 429 -24.55 11.98 9.73
CA ASN A 429 -24.06 10.65 9.46
C ASN A 429 -25.20 9.63 9.48
N PHE A 430 -24.91 8.38 9.10
CA PHE A 430 -25.96 7.35 9.06
C PHE A 430 -26.48 6.96 10.45
N ARG A 431 -25.66 7.09 11.52
CA ARG A 431 -26.09 6.82 12.88
C ARG A 431 -27.12 7.84 13.38
N GLU A 432 -26.91 9.11 13.09
CA GLU A 432 -27.84 10.21 13.46
C GLU A 432 -29.11 10.18 12.61
N GLY A 433 -29.00 9.62 11.41
CA GLY A 433 -30.04 9.71 10.40
C GLY A 433 -29.93 10.97 9.54
N LEU A 434 -30.35 10.87 8.30
CA LEU A 434 -30.33 11.97 7.33
C LEU A 434 -31.67 12.72 7.31
N SER A 435 -31.63 14.03 7.15
CA SER A 435 -32.82 14.81 6.83
C SER A 435 -33.35 14.42 5.44
N ALA A 436 -34.61 14.73 5.14
CA ALA A 436 -35.22 14.43 3.84
C ALA A 436 -34.45 15.05 2.68
N LEU A 437 -33.93 16.27 2.85
CA LEU A 437 -33.13 16.95 1.83
C LEU A 437 -31.78 16.26 1.62
N GLU A 438 -31.09 15.96 2.70
CA GLU A 438 -29.78 15.25 2.66
C GLU A 438 -29.91 13.85 2.06
N TYR A 439 -30.97 13.13 2.39
CA TYR A 439 -31.26 11.83 1.80
C TYR A 439 -31.52 11.95 0.30
N PHE A 440 -32.30 12.94 -0.13
CA PHE A 440 -32.58 13.13 -1.56
C PHE A 440 -31.30 13.45 -2.36
N ILE A 441 -30.47 14.36 -1.87
CA ILE A 441 -29.17 14.70 -2.47
C ILE A 441 -28.30 13.44 -2.59
N SER A 442 -28.22 12.69 -1.49
CA SER A 442 -27.41 11.47 -1.41
C SER A 442 -27.88 10.38 -2.36
N SER A 443 -29.21 10.19 -2.50
CA SER A 443 -29.79 9.14 -3.35
C SER A 443 -29.52 9.39 -4.83
N ARG A 444 -29.50 10.67 -5.26
CA ARG A 444 -29.20 11.04 -6.65
C ARG A 444 -27.76 10.69 -7.02
N GLY A 445 -26.81 11.00 -6.13
CA GLY A 445 -25.41 10.63 -6.31
C GLY A 445 -25.20 9.11 -6.36
N ALA A 446 -25.83 8.37 -5.46
CA ALA A 446 -25.76 6.90 -5.43
C ALA A 446 -26.33 6.27 -6.73
N ARG A 447 -27.48 6.74 -7.21
CA ARG A 447 -28.08 6.26 -8.47
C ARG A 447 -27.17 6.52 -9.66
N LYS A 448 -26.59 7.72 -9.75
CA LYS A 448 -25.60 8.03 -10.79
C LYS A 448 -24.43 7.06 -10.72
N GLY A 449 -23.89 6.81 -9.52
CA GLY A 449 -22.79 5.86 -9.30
C GLY A 449 -23.11 4.45 -9.83
N MET A 450 -24.27 3.91 -9.49
CA MET A 450 -24.70 2.59 -9.98
C MET A 450 -24.85 2.56 -11.51
N THR A 451 -25.47 3.59 -12.10
CA THR A 451 -25.66 3.68 -13.57
C THR A 451 -24.32 3.77 -14.30
N ASP A 452 -23.44 4.64 -13.82
CA ASP A 452 -22.11 4.81 -14.42
C ASP A 452 -21.27 3.52 -14.33
N THR A 453 -21.35 2.80 -13.21
CA THR A 453 -20.67 1.50 -13.07
C THR A 453 -21.17 0.50 -14.09
N ALA A 454 -22.50 0.37 -14.25
CA ALA A 454 -23.09 -0.57 -15.21
C ALA A 454 -22.70 -0.26 -16.66
N LEU A 455 -22.71 1.02 -17.05
CA LEU A 455 -22.38 1.45 -18.42
C LEU A 455 -20.87 1.29 -18.70
N ARG A 456 -20.03 1.72 -17.79
CA ARG A 456 -18.57 1.69 -17.99
C ARG A 456 -17.96 0.29 -17.96
N THR A 457 -18.65 -0.70 -17.43
CA THR A 457 -18.22 -2.10 -17.53
C THR A 457 -18.14 -2.54 -18.99
N ALA A 458 -19.12 -2.12 -19.82
CA ALA A 458 -19.10 -2.38 -21.24
C ALA A 458 -17.94 -1.67 -21.95
N ASP A 459 -17.65 -0.40 -21.60
CA ASP A 459 -16.55 0.38 -22.17
C ASP A 459 -15.19 -0.27 -21.85
N SER A 460 -15.00 -0.74 -20.60
CA SER A 460 -13.79 -1.48 -20.20
C SER A 460 -13.61 -2.77 -21.01
N GLY A 461 -14.68 -3.52 -21.23
CA GLY A 461 -14.65 -4.73 -22.04
C GLY A 461 -14.31 -4.43 -23.51
N TYR A 462 -14.87 -3.35 -24.06
CA TYR A 462 -14.59 -2.93 -25.43
C TYR A 462 -13.16 -2.42 -25.61
N LEU A 463 -12.62 -1.67 -24.64
CA LEU A 463 -11.21 -1.27 -24.65
C LEU A 463 -10.28 -2.48 -24.64
N THR A 464 -10.55 -3.45 -23.75
CA THR A 464 -9.77 -4.69 -23.67
C THR A 464 -9.76 -5.45 -25.00
N ARG A 465 -10.91 -5.60 -25.62
CA ARG A 465 -11.03 -6.25 -26.94
C ARG A 465 -10.19 -5.55 -28.00
N ARG A 466 -10.25 -4.22 -28.09
CA ARG A 466 -9.43 -3.47 -29.07
C ARG A 466 -7.94 -3.64 -28.83
N MET A 467 -7.50 -3.63 -27.56
CA MET A 467 -6.09 -3.89 -27.21
C MET A 467 -5.65 -5.30 -27.60
N VAL A 468 -6.50 -6.31 -27.37
CA VAL A 468 -6.22 -7.69 -27.81
C VAL A 468 -6.09 -7.76 -29.32
N ASP A 469 -7.02 -7.15 -30.08
CA ASP A 469 -7.00 -7.17 -31.56
C ASP A 469 -5.70 -6.57 -32.12
N VAL A 470 -5.17 -5.52 -31.49
CA VAL A 470 -3.93 -4.84 -31.93
C VAL A 470 -2.68 -5.61 -31.51
N SER A 471 -2.69 -6.29 -30.36
CA SER A 471 -1.49 -6.91 -29.80
C SER A 471 -1.41 -8.43 -29.93
N GLN A 472 -2.42 -9.12 -30.46
CA GLN A 472 -2.48 -10.59 -30.53
C GLN A 472 -1.31 -11.22 -31.30
N GLU A 473 -0.72 -10.52 -32.25
CA GLU A 473 0.39 -11.00 -33.07
C GLU A 473 1.74 -11.03 -32.32
N LEU A 474 1.82 -10.33 -31.17
CA LEU A 474 3.05 -10.27 -30.39
C LEU A 474 3.26 -11.52 -29.55
N ILE A 475 4.17 -12.34 -30.03
CA ILE A 475 4.62 -13.59 -29.40
C ILE A 475 6.12 -13.52 -29.23
N ILE A 476 6.67 -14.17 -28.21
CA ILE A 476 8.12 -14.33 -28.05
C ILE A 476 8.60 -15.34 -29.10
N ARG A 477 9.43 -14.90 -30.05
CA ARG A 477 9.91 -15.76 -31.15
C ARG A 477 11.38 -16.11 -31.09
N GLU A 478 12.20 -15.25 -30.50
CA GLU A 478 13.65 -15.44 -30.42
C GLU A 478 14.16 -15.15 -29.00
N ILE A 479 15.32 -15.64 -28.66
CA ILE A 479 15.90 -15.47 -27.32
C ILE A 479 16.54 -14.09 -27.21
N ASP A 480 17.34 -13.65 -28.17
CA ASP A 480 18.09 -12.39 -28.13
C ASP A 480 18.19 -11.73 -29.51
N CYS A 481 17.60 -10.57 -29.67
CA CYS A 481 17.67 -9.76 -30.90
C CYS A 481 19.04 -9.07 -31.09
N ALA A 482 19.92 -9.10 -30.10
CA ALA A 482 21.25 -8.50 -30.12
C ALA A 482 22.37 -9.55 -30.26
N GLU A 483 22.02 -10.82 -30.55
CA GLU A 483 23.01 -11.89 -30.71
C GLU A 483 23.93 -11.58 -31.90
N GLY A 484 25.24 -11.55 -31.63
CA GLY A 484 26.25 -11.21 -32.65
C GLY A 484 26.39 -9.71 -32.96
N LYS A 485 25.75 -8.78 -32.21
CA LYS A 485 25.87 -7.34 -32.38
C LYS A 485 26.66 -6.70 -31.25
N ASP A 486 27.50 -5.74 -31.60
CA ASP A 486 28.34 -5.04 -30.61
C ASP A 486 27.53 -4.12 -29.66
N LYS A 487 26.35 -3.66 -30.06
CA LYS A 487 25.49 -2.79 -29.28
C LYS A 487 24.24 -3.51 -28.80
N ILE A 488 24.06 -3.55 -27.47
CA ILE A 488 22.83 -4.02 -26.85
C ILE A 488 21.77 -2.90 -26.92
N PRO A 489 20.60 -3.14 -27.51
CA PRO A 489 19.54 -2.15 -27.58
C PRO A 489 18.95 -1.94 -26.17
N GLY A 490 18.84 -0.69 -25.76
CA GLY A 490 18.29 -0.39 -24.45
C GLY A 490 17.97 1.09 -24.28
N MET A 491 17.27 1.39 -23.19
CA MET A 491 16.81 2.71 -22.85
C MET A 491 17.16 3.01 -21.38
N SER A 492 17.55 4.25 -21.13
CA SER A 492 17.74 4.76 -19.76
C SER A 492 16.39 5.00 -19.10
N VAL A 493 16.24 4.48 -17.89
CA VAL A 493 14.99 4.55 -17.12
C VAL A 493 15.24 5.22 -15.79
N LYS A 494 14.38 6.19 -15.43
CA LYS A 494 14.34 6.89 -14.15
C LYS A 494 13.01 6.62 -13.44
N ALA A 495 12.92 6.97 -12.15
CA ALA A 495 11.64 6.98 -11.46
C ALA A 495 10.67 7.98 -12.13
N PHE A 496 9.38 7.62 -12.20
CA PHE A 496 8.36 8.56 -12.62
C PHE A 496 7.95 9.45 -11.45
N MET A 497 8.12 10.76 -11.65
CA MET A 497 7.78 11.78 -10.66
C MET A 497 6.64 12.67 -11.17
N ASP A 498 5.77 13.10 -10.26
CA ASP A 498 4.79 14.16 -10.49
C ASP A 498 5.04 15.27 -9.44
N GLY A 499 5.79 16.28 -9.87
CA GLY A 499 6.31 17.28 -8.94
C GLY A 499 7.21 16.66 -7.87
N LYS A 500 6.76 16.61 -6.62
CA LYS A 500 7.48 16.01 -5.50
C LYS A 500 7.06 14.58 -5.17
N GLU A 501 5.96 14.11 -5.74
CA GLU A 501 5.44 12.77 -5.50
C GLU A 501 6.00 11.76 -6.50
N THR A 502 6.39 10.59 -6.01
CA THR A 502 6.84 9.49 -6.86
C THR A 502 5.64 8.68 -7.32
N ILE A 503 5.35 8.71 -8.62
CA ILE A 503 4.30 7.86 -9.22
C ILE A 503 4.76 6.41 -9.23
N GLU A 504 5.96 6.15 -9.76
CA GLU A 504 6.55 4.82 -9.82
C GLU A 504 8.04 4.87 -9.49
N GLY A 505 8.45 4.03 -8.51
CA GLY A 505 9.83 3.95 -8.07
C GLY A 505 10.73 3.26 -9.12
N LEU A 506 12.00 3.65 -9.19
CA LEU A 506 12.98 3.03 -10.07
C LEU A 506 13.09 1.52 -9.84
N LYS A 507 13.02 1.06 -8.61
CA LYS A 507 13.06 -0.37 -8.25
C LYS A 507 12.01 -1.18 -9.00
N ASP A 508 10.75 -0.71 -9.04
CA ASP A 508 9.64 -1.43 -9.67
C ASP A 508 9.83 -1.49 -11.19
N ARG A 509 10.36 -0.42 -11.79
CA ARG A 509 10.60 -0.32 -13.22
C ARG A 509 11.73 -1.21 -13.72
N ILE A 510 12.79 -1.42 -12.92
CA ILE A 510 13.95 -2.24 -13.32
C ILE A 510 13.79 -3.72 -12.97
N THR A 511 12.91 -4.07 -12.03
CA THR A 511 12.71 -5.46 -11.59
C THR A 511 12.22 -6.34 -12.74
N GLY A 512 12.91 -7.48 -12.96
CA GLY A 512 12.56 -8.42 -14.03
C GLY A 512 12.99 -7.97 -15.44
N ARG A 513 13.83 -6.95 -15.56
CA ARG A 513 14.41 -6.49 -16.82
C ARG A 513 15.86 -6.95 -16.96
N TYR A 514 16.41 -6.90 -18.18
CA TYR A 514 17.82 -7.15 -18.45
C TYR A 514 18.59 -5.84 -18.46
N SER A 515 19.74 -5.80 -17.80
CA SER A 515 20.63 -4.65 -17.81
C SER A 515 21.38 -4.55 -19.16
N CYS A 516 21.63 -3.35 -19.66
CA CYS A 516 22.49 -3.10 -20.79
C CYS A 516 23.96 -2.87 -20.42
N GLU A 517 24.21 -2.47 -19.17
CA GLU A 517 25.51 -2.12 -18.65
C GLU A 517 25.77 -2.84 -17.34
N ASP A 518 27.05 -2.99 -16.97
CA ASP A 518 27.43 -3.51 -15.67
C ASP A 518 27.12 -2.48 -14.57
N ILE A 519 26.51 -2.96 -13.48
CA ILE A 519 26.14 -2.15 -12.33
C ILE A 519 26.95 -2.62 -11.13
N TYR A 520 27.67 -1.71 -10.51
CA TYR A 520 28.56 -1.96 -9.38
C TYR A 520 28.04 -1.39 -8.06
N ASP A 521 28.48 -1.97 -6.98
CA ASP A 521 28.29 -1.50 -5.62
C ASP A 521 29.33 -0.42 -5.25
N LYS A 522 29.10 0.28 -4.15
CA LYS A 522 30.05 1.26 -3.56
C LYS A 522 31.44 0.64 -3.30
N ASP A 523 31.47 -0.65 -2.99
CA ASP A 523 32.69 -1.42 -2.74
C ASP A 523 33.36 -1.96 -4.02
N GLY A 524 32.80 -1.65 -5.20
CA GLY A 524 33.29 -2.12 -6.49
C GLY A 524 32.89 -3.55 -6.85
N GLU A 525 32.01 -4.18 -6.10
CA GLU A 525 31.49 -5.51 -6.38
C GLU A 525 30.42 -5.43 -7.47
N LEU A 526 30.45 -6.37 -8.43
CA LEU A 526 29.47 -6.44 -9.51
C LEU A 526 28.12 -6.93 -8.97
N ILE A 527 27.08 -6.07 -9.01
CA ILE A 527 25.71 -6.46 -8.65
C ILE A 527 25.02 -7.17 -9.81
N VAL A 528 25.08 -6.59 -11.02
CA VAL A 528 24.47 -7.13 -12.24
C VAL A 528 25.38 -6.88 -13.42
N GLY A 529 25.73 -7.93 -14.16
CA GLY A 529 26.45 -7.81 -15.41
C GLY A 529 25.56 -7.40 -16.59
N ALA A 530 26.19 -6.86 -17.63
CA ALA A 530 25.50 -6.54 -18.89
C ALA A 530 24.80 -7.79 -19.45
N ASN A 531 23.61 -7.60 -20.02
CA ASN A 531 22.76 -8.65 -20.57
C ASN A 531 22.32 -9.75 -19.57
N HIS A 532 22.29 -9.41 -18.26
CA HIS A 532 21.77 -10.28 -17.20
C HIS A 532 20.50 -9.70 -16.58
N MET A 533 19.66 -10.59 -16.09
CA MET A 533 18.36 -10.22 -15.49
C MET A 533 18.52 -9.60 -14.11
N ILE A 534 17.82 -8.49 -13.87
CA ILE A 534 17.72 -7.83 -12.58
C ILE A 534 16.60 -8.49 -11.77
N THR A 535 16.98 -9.41 -10.88
CA THR A 535 16.04 -10.04 -9.94
C THR A 535 15.58 -9.05 -8.86
N PRO A 536 14.46 -9.30 -8.15
CA PRO A 536 13.99 -8.41 -7.08
C PRO A 536 15.04 -8.15 -5.97
N GLY A 537 15.87 -9.15 -5.64
CA GLY A 537 16.97 -8.99 -4.68
C GLY A 537 18.09 -8.08 -5.21
N ARG A 538 18.47 -8.27 -6.48
CA ARG A 538 19.45 -7.40 -7.15
C ARG A 538 18.90 -5.96 -7.30
N ALA A 539 17.63 -5.80 -7.65
CA ALA A 539 17.01 -4.47 -7.72
C ALA A 539 17.03 -3.75 -6.37
N LYS A 540 16.77 -4.46 -5.28
CA LYS A 540 16.88 -3.91 -3.92
C LYS A 540 18.32 -3.47 -3.62
N ARG A 541 19.31 -4.30 -3.92
CA ARG A 541 20.74 -4.00 -3.72
C ARG A 541 21.19 -2.81 -4.57
N ILE A 542 20.72 -2.69 -5.82
CA ILE A 542 21.01 -1.52 -6.68
C ILE A 542 20.51 -0.21 -6.03
N MET A 543 19.33 -0.22 -5.44
CA MET A 543 18.76 0.97 -4.78
C MET A 543 19.47 1.33 -3.46
N GLU A 544 19.99 0.35 -2.73
CA GLU A 544 20.62 0.55 -1.44
C GLU A 544 22.12 0.90 -1.55
N THR A 545 22.82 0.23 -2.43
CA THR A 545 24.30 0.29 -2.50
C THR A 545 24.85 0.58 -3.87
N GLY A 546 24.04 0.51 -4.93
CA GLY A 546 24.48 0.70 -6.32
C GLY A 546 25.02 2.11 -6.57
N VAL A 547 26.09 2.21 -7.36
CA VAL A 547 26.68 3.48 -7.78
C VAL A 547 26.83 3.53 -9.30
N ASN A 548 26.72 4.75 -9.83
CA ASN A 548 26.98 5.02 -11.23
C ASN A 548 28.52 5.09 -11.52
N LYS A 549 28.90 5.24 -12.79
CA LYS A 549 30.32 5.38 -13.21
C LYS A 549 31.06 6.56 -12.56
N LYS A 550 30.34 7.49 -11.92
CA LYS A 550 30.90 8.64 -11.20
C LYS A 550 30.97 8.44 -9.68
N GLY A 551 30.50 7.28 -9.16
CA GLY A 551 30.46 6.99 -7.74
C GLY A 551 29.27 7.60 -7.00
N GLU A 552 28.27 8.15 -7.72
CA GLU A 552 27.05 8.70 -7.13
C GLU A 552 25.96 7.61 -7.05
N PRO A 553 24.96 7.72 -6.15
CA PRO A 553 23.84 6.79 -6.12
C PRO A 553 23.15 6.66 -7.47
N VAL A 554 22.68 5.47 -7.80
CA VAL A 554 22.03 5.18 -9.08
C VAL A 554 20.64 5.82 -9.11
N GLU A 555 20.45 6.86 -9.92
CA GLU A 555 19.16 7.48 -10.22
C GLU A 555 18.58 7.01 -11.56
N GLU A 556 19.43 6.49 -12.43
CA GLU A 556 19.10 6.07 -13.79
C GLU A 556 19.80 4.76 -14.12
N VAL A 557 19.07 3.83 -14.70
CA VAL A 557 19.58 2.51 -15.13
C VAL A 557 19.24 2.29 -16.59
N LYS A 558 20.22 1.85 -17.37
CA LYS A 558 20.01 1.49 -18.77
C LYS A 558 19.60 0.02 -18.87
N ILE A 559 18.36 -0.20 -19.26
CA ILE A 559 17.76 -1.53 -19.36
C ILE A 559 17.27 -1.84 -20.77
N ARG A 560 17.16 -3.12 -21.06
CA ARG A 560 16.50 -3.61 -22.28
C ARG A 560 14.99 -3.46 -22.11
N THR A 561 14.34 -2.87 -23.11
CA THR A 561 12.89 -2.67 -23.13
C THR A 561 12.27 -3.23 -24.41
N ILE A 562 10.97 -3.42 -24.38
CA ILE A 562 10.18 -3.86 -25.52
C ILE A 562 10.21 -2.79 -26.62
N LEU A 563 10.22 -1.51 -26.23
CA LEU A 563 10.24 -0.36 -27.15
C LEU A 563 11.51 -0.29 -28.02
N THR A 564 12.62 -0.85 -27.52
CA THR A 564 13.92 -0.85 -28.21
C THR A 564 14.25 -2.17 -28.90
N CYS A 565 13.34 -3.15 -28.81
CA CYS A 565 13.57 -4.49 -29.39
C CYS A 565 13.62 -4.42 -30.92
N ARG A 566 14.68 -4.93 -31.53
CA ARG A 566 14.90 -5.00 -33.00
C ARG A 566 14.43 -6.30 -33.63
N SER A 567 13.59 -7.08 -32.98
CA SER A 567 12.94 -8.24 -33.57
C SER A 567 11.91 -7.81 -34.59
N LYS A 568 12.00 -8.30 -35.80
CA LYS A 568 11.07 -7.95 -36.91
C LYS A 568 9.70 -8.59 -36.72
N SER A 569 9.66 -9.78 -36.14
CA SER A 569 8.43 -10.54 -35.93
C SER A 569 8.30 -10.91 -34.46
N GLY A 570 7.45 -10.19 -33.75
CA GLY A 570 7.25 -10.39 -32.32
C GLY A 570 8.26 -9.64 -31.43
N ILE A 571 8.67 -10.26 -30.33
CA ILE A 571 9.57 -9.69 -29.31
C ILE A 571 10.58 -10.76 -28.92
N CYS A 572 11.82 -10.38 -28.61
CA CYS A 572 12.80 -11.33 -28.06
C CYS A 572 12.65 -11.49 -26.53
N ALA A 573 13.04 -12.66 -26.02
CA ALA A 573 12.90 -13.00 -24.61
C ALA A 573 13.66 -12.03 -23.68
N LYS A 574 14.88 -11.64 -24.05
CA LYS A 574 15.68 -10.73 -23.22
C LYS A 574 15.14 -9.30 -23.16
N CYS A 575 14.55 -8.78 -24.23
CA CYS A 575 13.90 -7.45 -24.20
C CYS A 575 12.59 -7.45 -23.41
N TYR A 576 11.88 -8.57 -23.38
CA TYR A 576 10.70 -8.72 -22.52
C TYR A 576 11.11 -8.93 -21.06
N GLY A 577 12.10 -9.77 -20.79
CA GLY A 577 12.62 -10.07 -19.47
C GLY A 577 11.87 -11.18 -18.76
N ALA A 578 11.59 -11.01 -17.46
CA ALA A 578 10.93 -12.03 -16.66
C ALA A 578 9.44 -12.17 -17.00
N ASN A 579 8.94 -13.40 -16.96
CA ASN A 579 7.52 -13.69 -16.89
C ASN A 579 7.03 -13.38 -15.47
N MET A 580 6.04 -12.51 -15.34
CA MET A 580 5.56 -12.06 -14.03
C MET A 580 4.82 -13.16 -13.26
N ALA A 581 4.22 -14.14 -13.96
CA ALA A 581 3.49 -15.24 -13.33
C ALA A 581 4.41 -16.31 -12.71
N THR A 582 5.61 -16.52 -13.28
CA THR A 582 6.57 -17.51 -12.77
C THR A 582 7.74 -16.88 -12.03
N GLY A 583 8.05 -15.62 -12.33
CA GLY A 583 9.25 -14.92 -11.83
C GLY A 583 10.54 -15.28 -12.57
N GLU A 584 10.49 -16.19 -13.54
CA GLU A 584 11.61 -16.65 -14.37
C GLU A 584 11.68 -15.92 -15.70
N ALA A 585 12.75 -16.14 -16.46
CA ALA A 585 12.84 -15.59 -17.81
C ALA A 585 11.72 -16.16 -18.70
N VAL A 586 11.14 -15.30 -19.55
CA VAL A 586 10.07 -15.69 -20.45
C VAL A 586 10.57 -16.72 -21.47
N GLN A 587 9.72 -17.68 -21.82
CA GLN A 587 10.02 -18.73 -22.79
C GLN A 587 9.57 -18.34 -24.20
N VAL A 588 10.22 -18.92 -25.21
CA VAL A 588 9.82 -18.76 -26.61
C VAL A 588 8.43 -19.39 -26.82
N GLY A 589 7.55 -18.71 -27.53
CA GLY A 589 6.18 -19.13 -27.81
C GLY A 589 5.13 -18.49 -26.92
N GLU A 590 5.51 -17.71 -25.91
CA GLU A 590 4.56 -17.06 -25.01
C GLU A 590 3.85 -15.88 -25.68
N ALA A 591 2.51 -15.83 -25.56
CA ALA A 591 1.65 -14.82 -26.19
C ALA A 591 1.58 -13.54 -25.33
N VAL A 592 2.66 -12.79 -25.28
CA VAL A 592 2.83 -11.62 -24.40
C VAL A 592 1.89 -10.45 -24.74
N GLY A 593 1.44 -10.35 -25.99
CA GLY A 593 0.51 -9.32 -26.41
C GLY A 593 -0.87 -9.49 -25.79
N ILE A 594 -1.40 -10.70 -25.78
CA ILE A 594 -2.70 -11.00 -25.15
C ILE A 594 -2.61 -10.82 -23.63
N ILE A 595 -1.52 -11.29 -23.01
CA ILE A 595 -1.26 -11.11 -21.57
C ILE A 595 -1.25 -9.62 -21.22
N ALA A 596 -0.58 -8.79 -22.02
CA ALA A 596 -0.52 -7.34 -21.80
C ALA A 596 -1.92 -6.69 -21.87
N ALA A 597 -2.67 -6.97 -22.91
CA ALA A 597 -4.02 -6.42 -23.10
C ALA A 597 -4.98 -6.82 -21.96
N GLN A 598 -4.94 -8.07 -21.53
CA GLN A 598 -5.74 -8.56 -20.42
C GLN A 598 -5.29 -8.00 -19.08
N SER A 599 -4.00 -7.83 -18.85
CA SER A 599 -3.45 -7.24 -17.61
C SER A 599 -3.80 -5.76 -17.45
N ILE A 600 -3.96 -5.03 -18.54
CA ILE A 600 -4.42 -3.63 -18.54
C ILE A 600 -5.95 -3.57 -18.41
N GLY A 601 -6.68 -4.48 -19.07
CA GLY A 601 -8.13 -4.46 -19.16
C GLY A 601 -8.84 -4.97 -17.89
N GLU A 602 -8.32 -6.01 -17.25
CA GLU A 602 -8.93 -6.58 -16.02
C GLU A 602 -9.16 -5.51 -14.93
N PRO A 603 -8.17 -4.72 -14.52
CA PRO A 603 -8.41 -3.69 -13.50
C PRO A 603 -9.22 -2.49 -14.01
N GLY A 604 -9.47 -2.37 -15.31
CA GLY A 604 -10.31 -1.31 -15.90
C GLY A 604 -11.72 -1.29 -15.30
N THR A 605 -12.30 -2.44 -15.04
CA THR A 605 -13.62 -2.54 -14.38
C THR A 605 -13.55 -2.00 -12.94
N GLN A 606 -12.46 -2.22 -12.22
CA GLN A 606 -12.27 -1.68 -10.86
C GLN A 606 -12.08 -0.16 -10.87
N LEU A 607 -11.45 0.40 -11.89
CA LEU A 607 -11.35 1.86 -12.10
C LEU A 607 -12.73 2.51 -12.22
N THR A 608 -13.69 1.86 -12.83
CA THR A 608 -15.05 2.40 -12.99
C THR A 608 -15.78 2.50 -11.65
N MET A 609 -15.56 1.56 -10.73
CA MET A 609 -16.24 1.53 -9.43
C MET A 609 -15.69 2.56 -8.44
N ARG A 610 -14.39 2.91 -8.52
CA ARG A 610 -13.71 3.75 -7.52
C ARG A 610 -13.74 5.25 -7.81
N THR A 611 -13.99 5.68 -9.03
CA THR A 611 -14.01 7.10 -9.43
C THR A 611 -15.09 7.95 -8.74
N PHE A 612 -16.12 7.31 -8.15
CA PHE A 612 -17.21 8.00 -7.45
C PHE A 612 -16.93 8.40 -6.01
N HIS A 613 -15.89 7.84 -5.40
CA HIS A 613 -15.61 8.07 -3.98
C HIS A 613 -14.61 9.20 -3.74
N ASN A 614 -13.97 9.70 -4.79
CA ASN A 614 -13.02 10.80 -4.72
C ASN A 614 -13.71 12.07 -5.24
N GLY A 615 -14.59 12.66 -4.42
CA GLY A 615 -15.18 13.98 -4.66
C GLY A 615 -14.17 15.09 -4.39
N GLY A 616 -12.99 15.03 -5.01
CA GLY A 616 -12.06 16.15 -5.04
C GLY A 616 -12.41 17.09 -6.18
N VAL A 617 -12.22 18.39 -5.97
CA VAL A 617 -12.34 19.42 -7.00
C VAL A 617 -11.21 19.23 -8.01
N ALA A 618 -11.39 18.29 -8.94
CA ALA A 618 -10.63 18.31 -10.18
C ALA A 618 -11.16 19.47 -11.01
N GLY A 619 -10.27 20.22 -11.63
CA GLY A 619 -10.70 21.25 -12.58
C GLY A 619 -11.72 20.66 -13.56
N ASP A 620 -12.79 21.37 -13.83
CA ASP A 620 -13.99 20.90 -14.55
C ASP A 620 -13.74 20.23 -15.92
N ASP A 621 -12.52 20.32 -16.46
CA ASP A 621 -12.16 19.90 -17.81
C ASP A 621 -11.19 18.70 -17.93
N ILE A 622 -10.68 18.14 -16.83
CA ILE A 622 -9.70 17.03 -16.90
C ILE A 622 -10.41 15.69 -16.80
N THR A 623 -10.36 14.90 -17.89
CA THR A 623 -10.85 13.51 -17.89
C THR A 623 -10.02 12.64 -16.95
N GLN A 624 -10.70 11.86 -16.09
CA GLN A 624 -10.07 10.98 -15.11
C GLN A 624 -10.56 9.54 -15.25
N GLY A 625 -9.76 8.59 -14.75
CA GLY A 625 -10.11 7.18 -14.75
C GLY A 625 -10.08 6.52 -16.13
N LEU A 626 -10.96 5.56 -16.38
CA LEU A 626 -11.00 4.77 -17.62
C LEU A 626 -11.12 5.62 -18.89
N PRO A 627 -11.97 6.66 -18.97
CA PRO A 627 -12.03 7.53 -20.16
C PRO A 627 -10.69 8.17 -20.51
N ARG A 628 -9.86 8.47 -19.52
CA ARG A 628 -8.50 9.01 -19.77
C ARG A 628 -7.58 7.96 -20.36
N VAL A 629 -7.64 6.74 -19.88
CA VAL A 629 -6.87 5.61 -20.45
C VAL A 629 -7.27 5.37 -21.89
N GLU A 630 -8.57 5.42 -22.19
CA GLU A 630 -9.09 5.30 -23.57
C GLU A 630 -8.59 6.44 -24.47
N GLU A 631 -8.64 7.71 -24.01
CA GLU A 631 -8.08 8.85 -24.74
C GLU A 631 -6.60 8.66 -25.09
N ILE A 632 -5.80 8.12 -24.15
CA ILE A 632 -4.37 7.90 -24.36
C ILE A 632 -4.13 6.80 -25.39
N PHE A 633 -4.76 5.62 -25.24
CA PHE A 633 -4.56 4.49 -26.14
C PHE A 633 -5.15 4.70 -27.53
N GLU A 634 -6.14 5.57 -27.68
CA GLU A 634 -6.65 5.98 -28.99
C GLU A 634 -5.99 7.24 -29.53
N ALA A 635 -5.05 7.83 -28.80
CA ALA A 635 -4.38 9.08 -29.13
C ALA A 635 -5.38 10.20 -29.50
N ARG A 636 -6.54 10.24 -28.83
CA ARG A 636 -7.54 11.29 -29.06
C ARG A 636 -7.07 12.62 -28.51
N LYS A 637 -7.53 13.71 -29.15
CA LYS A 637 -7.30 15.06 -28.63
C LYS A 637 -8.03 15.23 -27.29
N PRO A 638 -7.32 15.54 -26.18
CA PRO A 638 -7.92 15.68 -24.86
C PRO A 638 -8.94 16.82 -24.79
N LYS A 639 -9.98 16.67 -23.95
CA LYS A 639 -10.97 17.73 -23.73
C LYS A 639 -10.35 18.96 -23.04
N GLY A 640 -9.53 18.76 -22.02
CA GLY A 640 -8.76 19.82 -21.35
C GLY A 640 -7.34 19.90 -21.93
N LEU A 641 -7.19 20.45 -23.12
CA LEU A 641 -5.90 20.52 -23.82
C LEU A 641 -4.95 21.51 -23.16
N ALA A 642 -3.76 21.05 -22.78
CA ALA A 642 -2.64 21.91 -22.41
C ALA A 642 -2.00 22.49 -23.67
N ILE A 643 -1.67 23.76 -23.63
CA ILE A 643 -0.90 24.43 -24.68
C ILE A 643 0.57 24.21 -24.40
N ILE A 644 1.32 23.70 -25.41
CA ILE A 644 2.77 23.44 -25.31
C ILE A 644 3.55 24.36 -26.26
N THR A 645 4.83 24.60 -25.94
CA THR A 645 5.71 25.38 -26.79
C THR A 645 6.23 24.56 -27.97
N GLU A 646 6.33 25.13 -29.16
CA GLU A 646 6.93 24.48 -30.33
C GLU A 646 8.47 24.55 -30.33
N PHE A 647 9.04 25.56 -29.70
CA PHE A 647 10.49 25.76 -29.59
C PHE A 647 10.86 26.29 -28.20
N GLY A 648 12.13 26.14 -27.83
CA GLY A 648 12.65 26.63 -26.58
C GLY A 648 12.91 28.15 -26.60
N GLY A 649 12.69 28.80 -25.46
CA GLY A 649 12.89 30.25 -25.33
C GLY A 649 12.47 30.79 -23.98
N VAL A 650 12.42 32.12 -23.87
CA VAL A 650 11.97 32.79 -22.65
C VAL A 650 10.51 33.18 -22.79
N ALA A 651 9.70 32.79 -21.78
CA ALA A 651 8.29 33.14 -21.75
C ALA A 651 8.04 34.54 -21.20
N THR A 652 7.24 35.32 -21.92
CA THR A 652 6.73 36.62 -21.45
C THR A 652 5.20 36.60 -21.44
N ILE A 653 4.64 36.87 -20.28
CA ILE A 653 3.17 36.87 -20.12
C ILE A 653 2.65 38.28 -20.39
N LYS A 654 1.78 38.43 -21.41
CA LYS A 654 1.05 39.66 -21.69
C LYS A 654 -0.43 39.45 -21.34
N ASP A 655 -0.86 40.10 -20.27
CA ASP A 655 -2.26 40.10 -19.84
C ASP A 655 -2.91 41.44 -20.22
N THR A 656 -3.79 41.39 -21.21
CA THR A 656 -4.58 42.56 -21.65
C THR A 656 -6.04 42.32 -21.27
N LYS A 657 -6.82 43.37 -20.99
CA LYS A 657 -8.23 43.27 -20.59
C LYS A 657 -9.14 42.43 -21.48
N LYS A 658 -8.68 42.06 -22.68
CA LYS A 658 -9.45 41.23 -23.66
C LYS A 658 -8.79 39.93 -24.04
N LYS A 659 -7.48 39.77 -23.85
CA LYS A 659 -6.73 38.60 -24.28
C LYS A 659 -5.56 38.33 -23.34
N ARG A 660 -5.36 37.08 -23.01
CA ARG A 660 -4.19 36.61 -22.27
C ARG A 660 -3.30 35.83 -23.24
N GLU A 661 -2.07 36.30 -23.43
CA GLU A 661 -1.11 35.74 -24.38
C GLU A 661 0.22 35.47 -23.69
N ILE A 662 0.81 34.29 -23.97
CA ILE A 662 2.20 34.02 -23.60
C ILE A 662 3.04 34.09 -24.86
N ILE A 663 4.02 34.96 -24.88
CA ILE A 663 4.96 35.08 -25.97
C ILE A 663 6.24 34.34 -25.57
N VAL A 664 6.61 33.35 -26.35
CA VAL A 664 7.86 32.62 -26.20
C VAL A 664 8.82 33.17 -27.23
N THR A 665 9.97 33.64 -26.78
CA THR A 665 11.01 34.23 -27.67
C THR A 665 12.26 33.38 -27.53
N ASN A 666 12.75 32.85 -28.63
CA ASN A 666 14.05 32.20 -28.71
C ASN A 666 15.17 33.26 -28.83
N ASN A 667 16.07 33.28 -27.86
CA ASN A 667 17.16 34.22 -27.83
C ASN A 667 18.27 33.95 -28.87
N GLU A 668 18.32 32.70 -29.41
CA GLU A 668 19.35 32.30 -30.39
C GLU A 668 18.90 32.53 -31.83
N THR A 669 17.64 32.23 -32.17
CA THR A 669 17.10 32.36 -33.53
C THR A 669 16.34 33.66 -33.74
N GLY A 670 15.96 34.36 -32.67
CA GLY A 670 15.13 35.59 -32.73
C GLY A 670 13.67 35.34 -33.07
N GLU A 671 13.24 34.08 -33.18
CA GLU A 671 11.85 33.72 -33.42
C GLU A 671 11.00 33.97 -32.19
N SER A 672 9.81 34.56 -32.40
CA SER A 672 8.84 34.76 -31.32
C SER A 672 7.45 34.29 -31.76
N LYS A 673 6.80 33.53 -30.92
CA LYS A 673 5.42 33.04 -31.14
C LYS A 673 4.54 33.36 -29.96
N ALA A 674 3.38 33.95 -30.26
CA ALA A 674 2.37 34.24 -29.25
C ALA A 674 1.33 33.12 -29.17
N TYR A 675 1.15 32.55 -27.97
CA TYR A 675 0.15 31.56 -27.67
C TYR A 675 -1.01 32.21 -26.96
N LEU A 676 -2.21 32.11 -27.56
CA LEU A 676 -3.44 32.64 -27.00
C LEU A 676 -3.98 31.65 -25.95
N ILE A 677 -4.14 32.13 -24.71
CA ILE A 677 -4.64 31.31 -23.64
C ILE A 677 -6.14 31.53 -23.45
N PRO A 678 -6.95 30.44 -23.48
CA PRO A 678 -8.39 30.52 -23.23
C PRO A 678 -8.68 31.10 -21.84
N TYR A 679 -9.77 31.83 -21.74
CA TYR A 679 -10.19 32.40 -20.46
C TYR A 679 -10.55 31.30 -19.47
N GLY A 680 -9.96 31.36 -18.28
CA GLY A 680 -10.13 30.32 -17.24
C GLY A 680 -9.04 29.26 -17.16
N SER A 681 -8.16 29.13 -18.18
CA SER A 681 -7.00 28.23 -18.11
C SER A 681 -5.95 28.74 -17.12
N ARG A 682 -5.45 27.83 -16.29
CA ARG A 682 -4.35 28.15 -15.36
C ARG A 682 -3.02 28.10 -16.10
N ILE A 683 -2.20 29.14 -15.90
CA ILE A 683 -0.84 29.19 -16.43
C ILE A 683 0.08 28.47 -15.47
N LYS A 684 0.91 27.56 -16.00
CA LYS A 684 1.88 26.77 -15.25
C LYS A 684 3.25 27.48 -15.16
N VAL A 685 3.52 28.37 -16.06
CA VAL A 685 4.81 29.04 -16.27
C VAL A 685 4.85 30.41 -15.62
N MET A 686 5.97 30.77 -15.01
CA MET A 686 6.20 32.09 -14.47
C MET A 686 6.73 33.04 -15.58
N ASP A 687 6.47 34.32 -15.43
CA ASP A 687 6.99 35.33 -16.35
C ASP A 687 8.54 35.39 -16.30
N GLY A 688 9.18 35.31 -17.45
CA GLY A 688 10.65 35.25 -17.59
C GLY A 688 11.25 33.85 -17.43
N ALA A 689 10.44 32.78 -17.31
CA ALA A 689 10.94 31.42 -17.24
C ALA A 689 11.57 30.97 -18.57
N VAL A 690 12.69 30.26 -18.48
CA VAL A 690 13.31 29.60 -19.63
C VAL A 690 12.60 28.27 -19.87
N LEU A 691 12.12 28.08 -21.10
CA LEU A 691 11.35 26.89 -21.49
C LEU A 691 12.11 26.09 -22.53
N GLU A 692 11.95 24.80 -22.52
CA GLU A 692 12.41 23.90 -23.58
C GLU A 692 11.26 23.64 -24.57
N ALA A 693 11.62 23.20 -25.78
CA ALA A 693 10.62 22.79 -26.77
C ALA A 693 9.70 21.70 -26.22
N GLY A 694 8.38 21.93 -26.28
CA GLY A 694 7.35 21.02 -25.79
C GLY A 694 7.03 21.11 -24.30
N ASP A 695 7.45 22.16 -23.61
CA ASP A 695 7.02 22.42 -22.24
C ASP A 695 5.59 22.96 -22.17
N GLU A 696 4.88 22.61 -21.10
CA GLU A 696 3.49 22.96 -20.90
C GLU A 696 3.35 24.42 -20.44
N LEU A 697 2.62 25.23 -21.18
CA LEU A 697 2.31 26.62 -20.81
C LEU A 697 1.11 26.71 -19.87
N THR A 698 0.14 25.80 -20.03
CA THR A 698 -1.08 25.75 -19.23
C THR A 698 -1.24 24.40 -18.57
N GLU A 699 -1.99 24.36 -17.46
CA GLU A 699 -2.42 23.11 -16.85
C GLU A 699 -3.39 22.38 -17.78
N GLY A 700 -3.26 21.06 -17.91
CA GLY A 700 -4.13 20.24 -18.72
C GLY A 700 -3.45 18.97 -19.21
N SER A 701 -4.11 18.24 -20.07
CA SER A 701 -3.58 17.04 -20.72
C SER A 701 -2.97 17.39 -22.07
N VAL A 702 -1.76 16.91 -22.35
CA VAL A 702 -1.09 17.18 -23.62
C VAL A 702 -1.59 16.22 -24.70
N ASN A 703 -1.67 16.72 -25.94
CA ASN A 703 -2.01 15.88 -27.09
C ASN A 703 -0.77 15.06 -27.51
N PRO A 704 -0.86 13.71 -27.58
CA PRO A 704 0.27 12.87 -27.99
C PRO A 704 0.84 13.21 -29.37
N HIS A 705 -0.01 13.64 -30.32
CA HIS A 705 0.43 14.05 -31.65
C HIS A 705 1.36 15.28 -31.64
N ASP A 706 1.09 16.24 -30.74
CA ASP A 706 1.91 17.45 -30.65
C ASP A 706 3.27 17.13 -30.01
N ILE A 707 3.31 16.23 -29.02
CA ILE A 707 4.57 15.73 -28.46
C ILE A 707 5.39 14.99 -29.52
N LEU A 708 4.75 14.18 -30.35
CA LEU A 708 5.43 13.45 -31.42
C LEU A 708 6.13 14.39 -32.40
N LYS A 709 5.45 15.48 -32.80
CA LYS A 709 5.99 16.46 -33.72
C LYS A 709 7.16 17.28 -33.14
N ILE A 710 7.11 17.57 -31.82
CA ILE A 710 8.05 18.47 -31.19
C ILE A 710 9.24 17.74 -30.57
N LYS A 711 8.96 16.71 -29.75
CA LYS A 711 9.96 15.98 -28.95
C LYS A 711 10.31 14.60 -29.53
N GLY A 712 9.56 14.12 -30.53
CA GLY A 712 9.80 12.83 -31.20
C GLY A 712 9.23 11.61 -30.48
N VAL A 713 9.52 10.43 -31.02
CA VAL A 713 8.90 9.15 -30.63
C VAL A 713 9.16 8.77 -29.17
N ARG A 714 10.39 8.98 -28.69
CA ARG A 714 10.76 8.63 -27.31
C ARG A 714 9.97 9.40 -26.26
N ALA A 715 9.80 10.68 -26.48
CA ALA A 715 9.03 11.51 -25.55
C ALA A 715 7.55 11.12 -25.48
N VAL A 716 6.98 10.68 -26.61
CA VAL A 716 5.60 10.14 -26.66
C VAL A 716 5.49 8.84 -25.89
N GLN A 717 6.45 7.94 -26.06
CA GLN A 717 6.48 6.66 -25.33
C GLN A 717 6.52 6.89 -23.82
N ASP A 718 7.42 7.75 -23.36
CA ASP A 718 7.53 8.08 -21.92
C ASP A 718 6.29 8.81 -21.40
N TYR A 719 5.71 9.72 -22.17
CA TYR A 719 4.48 10.41 -21.81
C TYR A 719 3.31 9.44 -21.65
N MET A 720 3.08 8.54 -22.62
CA MET A 720 2.00 7.57 -22.57
C MET A 720 2.15 6.60 -21.39
N LEU A 721 3.35 6.08 -21.17
CA LEU A 721 3.66 5.22 -20.02
C LEU A 721 3.34 5.94 -18.70
N ARG A 722 3.86 7.16 -18.53
CA ARG A 722 3.67 7.94 -17.30
C ARG A 722 2.19 8.25 -17.03
N GLU A 723 1.46 8.69 -18.03
CA GLU A 723 0.05 9.05 -17.88
C GLU A 723 -0.83 7.83 -17.58
N VAL A 724 -0.62 6.69 -18.24
CA VAL A 724 -1.36 5.46 -17.95
C VAL A 724 -1.05 4.98 -16.54
N GLN A 725 0.23 4.91 -16.15
CA GLN A 725 0.64 4.54 -14.79
C GLN A 725 0.02 5.47 -13.74
N ARG A 726 0.00 6.77 -14.01
CA ARG A 726 -0.61 7.76 -13.11
C ARG A 726 -2.09 7.44 -12.86
N VAL A 727 -2.86 7.17 -13.90
CA VAL A 727 -4.30 6.86 -13.77
C VAL A 727 -4.52 5.60 -12.94
N TYR A 728 -3.77 4.53 -13.19
CA TYR A 728 -3.93 3.27 -12.45
C TYR A 728 -3.44 3.38 -11.01
N ARG A 729 -2.30 4.00 -10.75
CA ARG A 729 -1.74 4.13 -9.40
C ARG A 729 -2.52 5.04 -8.48
N LEU A 730 -3.14 6.11 -9.00
CA LEU A 730 -4.09 6.94 -8.24
C LEU A 730 -5.28 6.13 -7.70
N GLN A 731 -5.63 5.03 -8.36
CA GLN A 731 -6.66 4.09 -7.91
C GLN A 731 -6.13 2.92 -7.07
N GLY A 732 -4.82 2.92 -6.78
CA GLY A 732 -4.15 1.87 -6.03
C GLY A 732 -4.02 0.55 -6.79
N VAL A 733 -4.03 0.61 -8.12
CA VAL A 733 -3.78 -0.52 -9.01
C VAL A 733 -2.36 -0.42 -9.57
N GLU A 734 -1.61 -1.51 -9.48
CA GLU A 734 -0.27 -1.60 -10.01
C GLU A 734 -0.26 -2.48 -11.26
N ILE A 735 0.38 -2.00 -12.31
CA ILE A 735 0.58 -2.72 -13.57
C ILE A 735 2.04 -2.57 -13.96
N ASN A 736 2.68 -3.65 -14.38
CA ASN A 736 4.08 -3.57 -14.82
C ASN A 736 4.18 -2.81 -16.15
N ASP A 737 5.20 -1.96 -16.29
CA ASP A 737 5.46 -1.14 -17.48
C ASP A 737 5.49 -1.95 -18.77
N LYS A 738 5.97 -3.22 -18.73
CA LYS A 738 6.06 -4.05 -19.96
C LYS A 738 4.71 -4.19 -20.67
N HIS A 739 3.61 -4.31 -19.96
CA HIS A 739 2.28 -4.47 -20.57
C HIS A 739 1.87 -3.21 -21.33
N ILE A 740 2.17 -2.05 -20.78
CA ILE A 740 1.89 -0.76 -21.43
C ILE A 740 2.84 -0.58 -22.61
N GLU A 741 4.13 -0.91 -22.45
CA GLU A 741 5.13 -0.84 -23.53
C GLU A 741 4.74 -1.69 -24.74
N VAL A 742 4.17 -2.88 -24.54
CA VAL A 742 3.67 -3.75 -25.63
C VAL A 742 2.64 -3.01 -26.47
N ILE A 743 1.65 -2.40 -25.86
CA ILE A 743 0.59 -1.67 -26.57
C ILE A 743 1.15 -0.41 -27.25
N VAL A 744 1.97 0.36 -26.54
CA VAL A 744 2.59 1.58 -27.10
C VAL A 744 3.48 1.26 -28.30
N ARG A 745 4.24 0.15 -28.25
CA ARG A 745 5.03 -0.33 -29.39
C ARG A 745 4.16 -0.60 -30.61
N GLN A 746 3.01 -1.26 -30.43
CA GLN A 746 2.09 -1.55 -31.54
C GLN A 746 1.44 -0.29 -32.12
N MET A 747 1.18 0.72 -31.29
CA MET A 747 0.64 2.01 -31.75
C MET A 747 1.63 2.77 -32.64
N LEU A 748 2.95 2.57 -32.41
CA LEU A 748 4.03 3.27 -33.11
C LEU A 748 4.76 2.35 -34.11
N GLN A 749 4.18 1.19 -34.45
CA GLN A 749 4.82 0.19 -35.33
C GLN A 749 5.00 0.66 -36.77
N LYS A 750 4.06 1.47 -37.30
CA LYS A 750 4.04 1.84 -38.70
C LYS A 750 4.26 3.32 -38.91
N VAL A 751 5.05 3.64 -39.94
CA VAL A 751 5.32 4.99 -40.44
C VAL A 751 4.79 5.15 -41.84
N ARG A 752 4.42 6.36 -42.21
CA ARG A 752 3.98 6.71 -43.56
C ARG A 752 5.14 7.34 -44.31
N VAL A 753 5.49 6.79 -45.45
CA VAL A 753 6.52 7.35 -46.33
C VAL A 753 5.99 8.60 -46.96
N GLU A 754 6.65 9.77 -46.78
CA GLU A 754 6.32 11.01 -47.43
C GLU A 754 7.10 11.17 -48.76
N THR A 755 8.42 10.97 -48.71
CA THR A 755 9.29 10.96 -49.87
C THR A 755 10.07 9.66 -49.97
N ASN A 756 10.25 9.14 -51.19
CA ASN A 756 10.90 7.85 -51.39
C ASN A 756 12.44 7.93 -51.38
N GLY A 757 13.04 9.12 -51.57
CA GLY A 757 14.47 9.18 -51.80
C GLY A 757 14.91 8.21 -52.88
N ASP A 758 16.03 7.50 -52.69
CA ASP A 758 16.54 6.42 -53.55
C ASP A 758 16.00 5.03 -53.15
N SER A 759 15.01 4.93 -52.27
CA SER A 759 14.43 3.67 -51.84
C SER A 759 13.38 3.14 -52.85
N GLU A 760 13.09 1.83 -52.79
CA GLU A 760 12.01 1.18 -53.54
C GLU A 760 10.62 1.40 -52.88
N MET A 761 10.54 2.19 -51.79
CA MET A 761 9.30 2.42 -51.07
C MET A 761 8.42 3.43 -51.83
N LEU A 762 7.11 3.17 -51.84
CA LEU A 762 6.18 4.06 -52.50
C LEU A 762 5.71 5.19 -51.57
N PRO A 763 5.68 6.45 -52.02
CA PRO A 763 5.12 7.55 -51.21
C PRO A 763 3.66 7.30 -50.83
N GLY A 764 3.29 7.61 -49.58
CA GLY A 764 1.94 7.43 -49.04
C GLY A 764 1.64 6.06 -48.48
N VAL A 765 2.51 5.06 -48.61
CA VAL A 765 2.34 3.71 -48.08
C VAL A 765 2.75 3.67 -46.62
N LEU A 766 2.07 2.83 -45.84
CA LEU A 766 2.43 2.52 -44.43
C LEU A 766 3.42 1.35 -44.43
N VAL A 767 4.62 1.61 -43.94
CA VAL A 767 5.72 0.64 -43.82
C VAL A 767 6.02 0.37 -42.33
N ASP A 768 6.55 -0.79 -42.01
CA ASP A 768 7.01 -1.07 -40.66
C ASP A 768 8.23 -0.18 -40.30
N ALA A 769 8.23 0.40 -39.11
CA ALA A 769 9.25 1.36 -38.68
C ALA A 769 10.65 0.74 -38.68
N LEU A 770 10.78 -0.56 -38.33
CA LEU A 770 12.08 -1.25 -38.34
C LEU A 770 12.59 -1.50 -39.75
N ASP A 771 11.69 -1.88 -40.68
CA ASP A 771 12.08 -2.08 -42.10
C ASP A 771 12.44 -0.73 -42.76
N PHE A 772 11.79 0.34 -42.36
CA PHE A 772 12.10 1.69 -42.80
C PHE A 772 13.50 2.11 -42.31
N GLU A 773 13.78 1.96 -41.00
CA GLU A 773 15.07 2.25 -40.39
C GLU A 773 16.20 1.42 -41.04
N ASP A 774 16.04 0.10 -41.17
CA ASP A 774 17.02 -0.82 -41.78
C ASP A 774 17.31 -0.45 -43.25
N THR A 775 16.30 0.01 -44.00
CA THR A 775 16.47 0.43 -45.42
C THR A 775 17.20 1.75 -45.49
N ASN A 776 16.86 2.72 -44.63
CA ASN A 776 17.53 3.99 -44.59
C ASN A 776 18.97 3.87 -44.08
N GLU A 777 19.26 3.00 -43.10
CA GLU A 777 20.65 2.74 -42.67
C GLU A 777 21.52 2.21 -43.86
N LYS A 778 20.99 1.28 -44.66
CA LYS A 778 21.69 0.76 -45.86
C LYS A 778 21.89 1.85 -46.92
N LEU A 779 20.88 2.66 -47.21
CA LEU A 779 20.99 3.76 -48.19
C LEU A 779 22.05 4.79 -47.76
N VAL A 780 22.08 5.13 -46.46
CA VAL A 780 23.10 6.07 -45.91
C VAL A 780 24.50 5.45 -45.99
N GLU A 781 24.66 4.13 -45.68
CA GLU A 781 25.92 3.41 -45.83
C GLU A 781 26.39 3.40 -47.31
N GLU A 782 25.47 3.28 -48.27
CA GLU A 782 25.73 3.33 -49.69
C GLU A 782 25.93 4.78 -50.25
N GLY A 783 25.74 5.82 -49.40
CA GLY A 783 25.83 7.23 -49.79
C GLY A 783 24.66 7.71 -50.65
N LYS A 784 23.50 7.07 -50.58
CA LYS A 784 22.27 7.40 -51.27
C LYS A 784 21.34 8.25 -50.42
N GLU A 785 20.36 8.90 -51.00
CA GLU A 785 19.38 9.72 -50.30
C GLU A 785 18.35 8.83 -49.55
N PRO A 786 18.22 8.94 -48.23
CA PRO A 786 17.26 8.16 -47.45
C PRO A 786 15.83 8.58 -47.76
N ALA A 787 14.87 7.67 -47.53
CA ALA A 787 13.44 7.94 -47.55
C ALA A 787 13.01 8.75 -46.30
N GLU A 788 12.03 9.64 -46.46
CA GLU A 788 11.37 10.39 -45.38
C GLU A 788 9.93 9.97 -45.18
#